data_63d40f12e3f8cfa4323a423df5fe2503
#
_entry.id   63d40f12e3f8cfa4323a423df5fe2503
#
_cell.length_a   1.000
_cell.length_b   1.000
_cell.length_c   1.000
_cell.angle_alpha   90.00
_cell.angle_beta   90.00
_cell.angle_gamma   90.00
#
_symmetry.space_group_name_H-M   'P 1'
#
loop_
_entity.id
_entity.type
_entity.pdbx_description
1 polymer ?
#
loop_
_entity_poly.entity_id
_entity_poly.type
_entity_poly.pdbx_seq_one_letter_code
_entity_poly.pdbx_strand_id
1 'polypeptide(L)'
;MNYIIFYPQAQSAKKQFLKGAELSLYTEQMLEKSDFSFHRLELAPTGNDIFPFNVNVRLEPSLPAVSAKTMLILVSQEDFFEYPEEILSLVEKTKKMKRAFPVEFVFTALDDRNNLFPEYKFFLQGTENFAGNLDDGSEYFAVLINFSKNTKAKAEIFTTGGKSSTPMWLAKETVDSFLSKNIPFSVPQKLLSIYRAGLLFGDEQMAAFFKEGVQCIKLQFSKVEQISALENFIQNHIPSQNEKNDVHYSFITLANHTFWINEFKNILSVEIFGILVILFLVCFTFTGKNRLQSKKDFSRYWLFIPAMLCASVFSLYIGQFCCKNLAFISQANPVIQFAAKLFISVIVISVFFLFQVHLKLPVTSFIYGFMIILVSAANIFLFSMADITVFWVFALEYFIIYFTRNSSKLLSLIISFSLMLLPFLSYVAVYFANVNAPDIKILISSGKQVNIMLSLILFPFQIVWLKILVRLRVINKDKSLSLKKIAGFTFISAAIIAAVITLFAFLTTEFVYNKKHGFEKPQILEDSTEKNLFCKIFNDDSSMLRSSRLKIKSKKQAVRCSVNISSGQNTPVLDSNYSYLVLNNSKTADFNIPDFPPQNFEIEFSTEKNTSKIVTVTSYYTTENQNEFEKETVSIFVSGDKAK
;
A
#
# COMPACT_ATOMS: atom_id res chain seq x y z
N MET A 1 18.95 5.59 43.96
CA MET A 1 19.03 6.04 42.57
C MET A 1 18.42 7.41 42.48
N ASN A 2 19.23 8.46 42.26
CA ASN A 2 18.73 9.82 42.17
C ASN A 2 18.21 10.05 40.75
N TYR A 3 16.92 9.97 40.56
CA TYR A 3 16.28 10.42 39.35
C TYR A 3 16.33 11.95 39.30
N ILE A 4 17.01 12.49 38.29
CA ILE A 4 16.99 13.92 38.01
C ILE A 4 15.61 14.20 37.38
N ILE A 5 14.72 14.75 38.19
CA ILE A 5 13.39 15.19 37.75
C ILE A 5 13.58 16.49 36.97
N PHE A 6 13.49 16.41 35.65
CA PHE A 6 13.37 17.61 34.82
C PHE A 6 11.92 18.08 34.83
N TYR A 7 11.65 19.15 35.58
CA TYR A 7 10.41 19.91 35.45
C TYR A 7 10.51 20.84 34.24
N PRO A 8 9.58 20.80 33.27
CA PRO A 8 9.52 21.84 32.28
C PRO A 8 8.98 23.11 32.90
N GLN A 9 9.87 24.01 33.33
CA GLN A 9 9.51 25.39 33.59
C GLN A 9 9.55 26.18 32.29
N ALA A 10 8.41 26.79 31.98
CA ALA A 10 8.19 27.86 31.01
C ALA A 10 8.41 27.59 29.52
N GLN A 11 7.37 27.88 28.76
CA GLN A 11 7.17 27.83 27.32
C GLN A 11 8.16 28.60 26.41
N SER A 12 9.34 28.93 26.86
CA SER A 12 10.32 29.70 26.05
C SER A 12 11.74 29.12 25.98
N ALA A 13 12.03 27.96 26.60
CA ALA A 13 13.32 27.32 26.48
C ALA A 13 13.27 26.31 25.33
N LYS A 14 14.28 26.32 24.41
CA LYS A 14 14.53 25.40 23.32
C LYS A 14 13.92 24.02 23.60
N LYS A 15 12.92 23.58 22.77
CA LYS A 15 12.31 22.24 22.85
C LYS A 15 13.44 21.22 22.96
N GLN A 16 13.59 20.62 24.13
CA GLN A 16 14.53 19.54 24.34
C GLN A 16 13.93 18.32 23.64
N PHE A 17 14.56 17.83 22.58
CA PHE A 17 14.09 16.66 21.84
C PHE A 17 14.38 15.41 22.67
N LEU A 18 13.37 14.88 23.35
CA LEU A 18 13.43 13.55 23.95
C LEU A 18 13.44 12.48 22.87
N LYS A 19 14.22 11.42 23.06
CA LYS A 19 14.36 10.33 22.08
C LYS A 19 14.40 8.97 22.78
N GLY A 20 13.84 7.97 22.13
CA GLY A 20 13.92 6.60 22.58
C GLY A 20 13.34 6.36 23.98
N ALA A 21 14.13 5.81 24.89
CA ALA A 21 13.71 5.48 26.26
C ALA A 21 13.28 6.69 27.10
N GLU A 22 13.84 7.88 26.83
CA GLU A 22 13.46 9.10 27.54
C GLU A 22 11.98 9.47 27.31
N LEU A 23 11.49 9.22 26.08
CA LEU A 23 10.11 9.48 25.69
C LEU A 23 9.15 8.50 26.38
N SER A 24 9.54 7.22 26.47
CA SER A 24 8.77 6.20 27.20
C SER A 24 8.67 6.51 28.68
N LEU A 25 9.78 6.93 29.31
CA LEU A 25 9.80 7.36 30.71
C LEU A 25 8.97 8.64 30.96
N TYR A 26 9.01 9.59 30.03
CA TYR A 26 8.16 10.77 30.09
C TYR A 26 6.67 10.40 30.06
N THR A 27 6.30 9.48 29.16
CA THR A 27 4.91 8.98 29.05
C THR A 27 4.43 8.37 30.36
N GLU A 28 5.24 7.53 31.00
CA GLU A 28 4.93 7.00 32.33
C GLU A 28 4.74 8.08 33.40
N GLN A 29 5.70 9.00 33.51
CA GLN A 29 5.63 10.07 34.50
C GLN A 29 4.35 10.91 34.36
N MET A 30 3.92 11.18 33.13
CA MET A 30 2.69 11.93 32.89
C MET A 30 1.44 11.13 33.27
N LEU A 31 1.42 9.81 33.03
CA LEU A 31 0.33 8.92 33.40
C LEU A 31 0.28 8.72 34.94
N GLU A 32 1.40 8.52 35.59
CA GLU A 32 1.50 8.47 37.06
C GLU A 32 0.96 9.74 37.71
N LYS A 33 1.38 10.90 37.22
CA LYS A 33 0.93 12.21 37.70
C LYS A 33 -0.59 12.39 37.54
N SER A 34 -1.19 11.74 36.57
CA SER A 34 -2.64 11.78 36.29
C SER A 34 -3.41 10.64 36.96
N ASP A 35 -2.79 9.87 37.86
CA ASP A 35 -3.39 8.74 38.61
C ASP A 35 -4.01 7.65 37.71
N PHE A 36 -3.29 7.28 36.66
CA PHE A 36 -3.63 6.15 35.79
C PHE A 36 -2.73 4.94 36.11
N SER A 37 -3.34 3.76 36.25
CA SER A 37 -2.60 2.52 36.28
C SER A 37 -2.21 2.13 34.85
N PHE A 38 -0.97 1.72 34.64
CA PHE A 38 -0.44 1.35 33.34
C PHE A 38 0.42 0.08 33.42
N HIS A 39 0.66 -0.53 32.27
CA HIS A 39 1.56 -1.66 32.09
C HIS A 39 2.61 -1.34 31.05
N ARG A 40 3.86 -1.79 31.28
CA ARG A 40 4.94 -1.73 30.30
C ARG A 40 4.91 -2.95 29.39
N LEU A 41 5.15 -2.74 28.12
CA LEU A 41 5.45 -3.79 27.17
C LEU A 41 6.82 -3.50 26.54
N GLU A 42 7.81 -4.27 26.95
CA GLU A 42 9.19 -4.08 26.51
C GLU A 42 9.36 -4.46 25.04
N LEU A 43 10.11 -3.64 24.28
CA LEU A 43 10.45 -3.90 22.88
C LEU A 43 11.67 -4.82 22.72
N ALA A 44 12.46 -4.95 23.76
CA ALA A 44 13.67 -5.77 23.79
C ALA A 44 13.82 -6.45 25.15
N PRO A 45 14.64 -7.50 25.25
CA PRO A 45 14.90 -8.17 26.54
C PRO A 45 15.40 -7.19 27.60
N THR A 46 14.86 -7.33 28.80
CA THR A 46 15.26 -6.51 29.96
C THR A 46 16.70 -6.80 30.34
N GLY A 47 17.53 -5.77 30.30
CA GLY A 47 18.91 -5.76 30.76
C GLY A 47 19.15 -4.68 31.83
N ASN A 48 20.43 -4.33 32.06
CA ASN A 48 20.77 -3.26 32.99
C ASN A 48 20.41 -1.86 32.46
N ASP A 49 20.21 -1.73 31.15
CA ASP A 49 19.88 -0.49 30.46
C ASP A 49 18.45 -0.52 29.91
N ILE A 50 17.79 0.61 29.90
CA ILE A 50 16.39 0.72 29.50
C ILE A 50 16.30 0.97 27.99
N PHE A 51 15.65 0.06 27.29
CA PHE A 51 15.20 0.25 25.91
C PHE A 51 13.89 1.03 25.88
N PRO A 52 13.52 1.64 24.74
CA PRO A 52 12.18 2.15 24.54
C PRO A 52 11.14 1.04 24.73
N PHE A 53 9.99 1.38 25.31
CA PHE A 53 8.91 0.43 25.61
C PHE A 53 7.54 1.08 25.37
N ASN A 54 6.54 0.25 25.07
CA ASN A 54 5.15 0.70 25.00
C ASN A 54 4.55 0.83 26.39
N VAL A 55 3.58 1.73 26.54
CA VAL A 55 2.83 1.93 27.79
C VAL A 55 1.35 1.76 27.52
N ASN A 56 0.68 0.88 28.27
CA ASN A 56 -0.73 0.56 28.07
C ASN A 56 -1.55 0.99 29.29
N VAL A 57 -2.68 1.67 29.04
CA VAL A 57 -3.67 2.05 30.05
C VAL A 57 -4.98 1.38 29.73
N ARG A 58 -5.40 0.38 30.52
CA ARG A 58 -6.65 -0.32 30.33
C ARG A 58 -7.75 0.27 31.19
N LEU A 59 -8.88 0.57 30.56
CA LEU A 59 -10.08 1.11 31.20
C LEU A 59 -11.22 0.09 31.08
N GLU A 60 -11.65 -0.46 32.22
CA GLU A 60 -12.72 -1.43 32.28
C GLU A 60 -14.09 -0.82 31.94
N PRO A 61 -15.06 -1.61 31.43
CA PRO A 61 -16.39 -1.11 31.12
C PRO A 61 -17.14 -0.69 32.38
N SER A 62 -17.91 0.39 32.27
CA SER A 62 -18.77 0.87 33.38
C SER A 62 -20.14 0.22 33.42
N LEU A 63 -20.56 -0.47 32.36
CA LEU A 63 -21.78 -1.22 32.24
C LEU A 63 -21.45 -2.71 32.10
N PRO A 64 -22.37 -3.64 32.45
CA PRO A 64 -22.14 -5.06 32.24
C PRO A 64 -21.81 -5.34 30.77
N ALA A 65 -20.63 -5.85 30.52
CA ALA A 65 -20.18 -6.22 29.17
C ALA A 65 -20.70 -7.60 28.81
N VAL A 66 -21.45 -7.71 27.72
CA VAL A 66 -21.81 -9.01 27.13
C VAL A 66 -20.87 -9.22 25.95
N SER A 67 -19.82 -10.02 26.15
CA SER A 67 -18.92 -10.48 25.06
C SER A 67 -18.50 -9.37 24.05
N ALA A 68 -18.08 -8.21 24.56
CA ALA A 68 -17.70 -7.10 23.72
C ALA A 68 -16.20 -7.13 23.42
N LYS A 69 -15.83 -6.82 22.18
CA LYS A 69 -14.42 -6.64 21.80
C LYS A 69 -13.78 -5.47 22.55
N THR A 70 -12.51 -5.59 22.87
CA THR A 70 -11.71 -4.50 23.41
C THR A 70 -11.36 -3.49 22.34
N MET A 71 -11.67 -2.23 22.57
CA MET A 71 -11.26 -1.14 21.69
C MET A 71 -9.84 -0.70 22.04
N LEU A 72 -8.92 -0.85 21.10
CA LEU A 72 -7.56 -0.36 21.21
C LEU A 72 -7.47 1.06 20.62
N ILE A 73 -6.92 2.00 21.38
CA ILE A 73 -6.65 3.37 20.91
C ILE A 73 -5.13 3.56 20.93
N LEU A 74 -4.52 3.59 19.74
CA LEU A 74 -3.08 3.74 19.63
C LEU A 74 -2.71 5.19 19.38
N VAL A 75 -1.73 5.65 20.16
CA VAL A 75 -1.13 6.99 20.06
C VAL A 75 0.37 6.83 20.10
N SER A 76 1.11 7.44 19.18
CA SER A 76 2.57 7.44 19.28
C SER A 76 3.02 8.26 20.50
N GLN A 77 4.11 7.86 21.14
CA GLN A 77 4.68 8.62 22.26
C GLN A 77 5.17 10.00 21.82
N GLU A 78 5.55 10.15 20.55
CA GLU A 78 5.89 11.42 19.94
C GLU A 78 4.68 12.37 19.87
N ASP A 79 3.53 11.88 19.44
CA ASP A 79 2.29 12.67 19.42
C ASP A 79 1.79 12.97 20.85
N PHE A 80 1.94 12.00 21.77
CA PHE A 80 1.62 12.23 23.18
C PHE A 80 2.50 13.32 23.80
N PHE A 81 3.79 13.37 23.47
CA PHE A 81 4.69 14.41 23.93
C PHE A 81 4.34 15.81 23.39
N GLU A 82 3.81 15.89 22.16
CA GLU A 82 3.36 17.16 21.57
C GLU A 82 2.01 17.64 22.13
N TYR A 83 1.09 16.71 22.48
CA TYR A 83 -0.31 16.99 22.89
C TYR A 83 -0.71 16.24 24.17
N PRO A 84 0.07 16.36 25.28
CA PRO A 84 -0.16 15.54 26.47
C PRO A 84 -1.48 15.87 27.18
N GLU A 85 -1.85 17.16 27.26
CA GLU A 85 -3.06 17.59 28.00
C GLU A 85 -4.33 17.12 27.30
N GLU A 86 -4.36 17.20 25.97
CA GLU A 86 -5.51 16.80 25.16
C GLU A 86 -5.72 15.30 25.18
N ILE A 87 -4.63 14.52 25.05
CA ILE A 87 -4.70 13.08 25.08
C ILE A 87 -5.06 12.57 26.48
N LEU A 88 -4.48 13.13 27.54
CA LEU A 88 -4.89 12.81 28.91
C LEU A 88 -6.35 13.18 29.18
N SER A 89 -6.83 14.32 28.68
CA SER A 89 -8.25 14.70 28.74
C SER A 89 -9.14 13.67 28.07
N LEU A 90 -8.72 13.11 26.91
CA LEU A 90 -9.44 12.04 26.22
C LEU A 90 -9.50 10.77 27.09
N VAL A 91 -8.39 10.35 27.70
CA VAL A 91 -8.33 9.18 28.60
C VAL A 91 -9.27 9.38 29.79
N GLU A 92 -9.22 10.55 30.45
CA GLU A 92 -10.10 10.89 31.56
C GLU A 92 -11.58 10.90 31.20
N LYS A 93 -11.93 11.53 30.09
CA LYS A 93 -13.31 11.54 29.59
C LYS A 93 -13.79 10.12 29.31
N THR A 94 -12.95 9.29 28.64
CA THR A 94 -13.26 7.91 28.37
C THR A 94 -13.47 7.07 29.63
N LYS A 95 -12.68 7.33 30.69
CA LYS A 95 -12.86 6.69 32.02
C LYS A 95 -14.23 7.05 32.63
N LYS A 96 -14.72 8.26 32.43
CA LYS A 96 -16.01 8.76 32.95
C LYS A 96 -17.22 8.38 32.07
N MET A 97 -17.02 7.95 30.82
CA MET A 97 -18.11 7.56 29.91
C MET A 97 -18.80 6.27 30.33
N LYS A 98 -20.14 6.22 30.19
CA LYS A 98 -20.90 4.99 30.36
C LYS A 98 -20.74 4.14 29.09
N ARG A 99 -20.04 3.02 29.18
CA ARG A 99 -19.76 2.12 28.05
C ARG A 99 -19.82 0.65 28.49
N ALA A 100 -20.19 -0.21 27.54
CA ALA A 100 -20.35 -1.65 27.76
C ALA A 100 -19.15 -2.47 27.22
N PHE A 101 -18.05 -1.83 26.87
CA PHE A 101 -16.84 -2.46 26.31
C PHE A 101 -15.57 -1.89 26.94
N PRO A 102 -14.51 -2.68 27.07
CA PRO A 102 -13.24 -2.22 27.57
C PRO A 102 -12.54 -1.35 26.51
N VAL A 103 -11.77 -0.35 26.96
CA VAL A 103 -10.92 0.50 26.12
C VAL A 103 -9.51 0.45 26.63
N GLU A 104 -8.55 0.21 25.76
CA GLU A 104 -7.14 0.21 26.07
C GLU A 104 -6.41 1.26 25.25
N PHE A 105 -5.82 2.24 25.93
CA PHE A 105 -4.94 3.22 25.33
C PHE A 105 -3.52 2.66 25.29
N VAL A 106 -2.92 2.64 24.11
CA VAL A 106 -1.59 2.11 23.86
C VAL A 106 -0.70 3.23 23.34
N PHE A 107 0.27 3.62 24.15
CA PHE A 107 1.27 4.61 23.78
C PHE A 107 2.48 3.90 23.19
N THR A 108 2.58 3.91 21.86
CA THR A 108 3.57 3.16 21.12
C THR A 108 4.88 3.91 20.97
N ALA A 109 5.99 3.23 21.23
CA ALA A 109 7.33 3.79 21.10
C ALA A 109 7.89 3.58 19.69
N LEU A 110 8.71 4.51 19.21
CA LEU A 110 9.47 4.42 17.96
C LEU A 110 8.63 4.31 16.67
N ASP A 111 7.41 4.84 16.70
CA ASP A 111 6.51 4.83 15.55
C ASP A 111 6.60 6.11 14.70
N ASP A 112 7.50 7.04 15.00
CA ASP A 112 7.67 8.26 14.22
C ASP A 112 8.18 7.92 12.80
N ARG A 113 7.49 8.49 11.82
CA ARG A 113 7.64 8.18 10.40
C ARG A 113 8.83 8.84 9.71
N ASN A 114 9.65 9.58 10.42
CA ASN A 114 10.89 10.12 9.89
C ASN A 114 11.90 8.98 9.71
N ASN A 115 11.66 8.13 8.71
CA ASN A 115 12.54 7.06 8.30
C ASN A 115 13.89 7.63 7.90
N LEU A 116 14.77 7.77 8.86
CA LEU A 116 16.15 8.20 8.65
C LEU A 116 16.92 7.22 7.76
N PHE A 117 16.48 5.95 7.75
CA PHE A 117 17.15 4.87 6.99
C PHE A 117 16.14 4.03 6.20
N PRO A 118 15.69 4.48 5.00
CA PRO A 118 14.67 3.79 4.21
C PRO A 118 15.07 2.41 3.68
N GLU A 119 16.33 2.03 3.81
CA GLU A 119 16.84 0.71 3.38
C GLU A 119 16.56 -0.40 4.41
N TYR A 120 16.22 -0.05 5.66
CA TYR A 120 15.92 -0.97 6.74
C TYR A 120 14.42 -1.10 6.96
N LYS A 121 13.91 -2.31 6.95
CA LYS A 121 12.47 -2.63 6.98
C LYS A 121 11.79 -2.57 8.35
N PHE A 122 12.47 -2.11 9.38
CA PHE A 122 11.96 -2.12 10.75
C PHE A 122 11.39 -0.75 11.14
N PHE A 123 10.16 -0.44 10.66
CA PHE A 123 9.65 0.93 10.68
C PHE A 123 8.65 1.25 11.78
N LEU A 124 8.02 0.26 12.37
CA LEU A 124 6.91 0.44 13.29
C LEU A 124 7.12 -0.43 14.53
N GLN A 125 8.22 -0.19 15.21
CA GLN A 125 8.66 -1.10 16.27
C GLN A 125 7.64 -1.24 17.40
N GLY A 126 7.09 -0.14 17.89
CA GLY A 126 6.09 -0.16 18.95
C GLY A 126 4.78 -0.79 18.52
N THR A 127 4.24 -0.37 17.37
CA THR A 127 3.00 -0.91 16.81
C THR A 127 3.14 -2.39 16.44
N GLU A 128 4.22 -2.81 15.76
CA GLU A 128 4.45 -4.21 15.38
C GLU A 128 4.63 -5.12 16.59
N ASN A 129 5.40 -4.66 17.59
CA ASN A 129 5.59 -5.40 18.83
C ASN A 129 4.27 -5.58 19.58
N PHE A 130 3.47 -4.51 19.72
CA PHE A 130 2.18 -4.58 20.39
C PHE A 130 1.22 -5.52 19.66
N ALA A 131 1.05 -5.35 18.35
CA ALA A 131 0.16 -6.19 17.56
C ALA A 131 0.56 -7.68 17.60
N GLY A 132 1.87 -7.97 17.51
CA GLY A 132 2.38 -9.35 17.55
C GLY A 132 2.29 -10.03 18.91
N ASN A 133 2.05 -9.29 20.00
CA ASN A 133 1.86 -9.83 21.35
C ASN A 133 0.37 -9.99 21.74
N LEU A 134 -0.58 -9.73 20.83
CA LEU A 134 -2.00 -9.97 21.08
C LEU A 134 -2.29 -11.47 20.96
N ASP A 135 -2.96 -12.04 21.96
CA ASP A 135 -3.28 -13.48 22.01
C ASP A 135 -4.26 -13.90 20.91
N ASP A 136 -5.35 -13.15 20.72
CA ASP A 136 -6.35 -13.35 19.66
C ASP A 136 -6.84 -12.01 19.11
N GLY A 137 -6.41 -11.67 17.90
CA GLY A 137 -6.80 -10.43 17.25
C GLY A 137 -8.30 -10.26 17.03
N SER A 138 -9.08 -11.35 17.02
CA SER A 138 -10.53 -11.31 16.84
C SER A 138 -11.28 -10.67 18.03
N GLU A 139 -10.67 -10.64 19.20
CA GLU A 139 -11.22 -10.02 20.42
C GLU A 139 -11.00 -8.50 20.48
N TYR A 140 -10.32 -7.93 19.48
CA TYR A 140 -9.94 -6.54 19.47
C TYR A 140 -10.41 -5.84 18.18
N PHE A 141 -10.56 -4.53 18.28
CA PHE A 141 -10.53 -3.62 17.14
C PHE A 141 -9.74 -2.36 17.51
N ALA A 142 -9.05 -1.77 16.55
CA ALA A 142 -8.10 -0.70 16.81
C ALA A 142 -8.46 0.61 16.09
N VAL A 143 -8.30 1.73 16.78
CA VAL A 143 -8.34 3.07 16.24
C VAL A 143 -6.97 3.71 16.44
N LEU A 144 -6.25 3.92 15.34
CA LEU A 144 -4.94 4.55 15.37
C LEU A 144 -5.10 6.06 15.23
N ILE A 145 -4.41 6.81 16.05
CA ILE A 145 -4.47 8.27 16.08
C ILE A 145 -3.09 8.84 15.76
N ASN A 146 -3.04 9.76 14.81
CA ASN A 146 -1.84 10.51 14.50
C ASN A 146 -2.18 11.98 14.33
N PHE A 147 -1.26 12.87 14.70
CA PHE A 147 -1.36 14.30 14.47
C PHE A 147 -0.47 14.71 13.30
N SER A 148 -1.03 15.44 12.36
CA SER A 148 -0.28 15.93 11.20
C SER A 148 0.18 17.36 11.45
N LYS A 149 1.47 17.62 11.21
CA LYS A 149 2.02 18.98 11.18
C LYS A 149 1.56 19.80 9.95
N ASN A 150 0.81 19.16 9.04
CA ASN A 150 0.27 19.81 7.85
C ASN A 150 -0.96 20.63 8.16
N THR A 151 -0.97 21.89 7.77
CA THR A 151 -2.03 22.89 8.00
C THR A 151 -3.33 22.64 7.20
N LYS A 152 -3.58 21.43 6.72
CA LYS A 152 -4.88 21.10 6.10
C LYS A 152 -5.97 21.18 7.16
N ALA A 153 -7.02 21.94 6.89
CA ALA A 153 -8.14 22.12 7.83
C ALA A 153 -9.01 20.86 8.04
N LYS A 154 -8.72 19.76 7.30
CA LYS A 154 -9.54 18.53 7.31
C LYS A 154 -8.78 17.38 7.95
N ALA A 155 -9.48 16.62 8.78
CA ALA A 155 -8.97 15.33 9.24
C ALA A 155 -8.92 14.32 8.08
N GLU A 156 -8.03 13.35 8.14
CA GLU A 156 -7.94 12.27 7.16
C GLU A 156 -8.27 10.93 7.83
N ILE A 157 -9.17 10.16 7.19
CA ILE A 157 -9.58 8.83 7.65
C ILE A 157 -8.98 7.81 6.68
N PHE A 158 -8.07 6.97 7.18
CA PHE A 158 -7.45 5.90 6.41
C PHE A 158 -8.19 4.59 6.66
N THR A 159 -8.54 3.91 5.59
CA THR A 159 -9.38 2.70 5.61
C THR A 159 -8.69 1.48 5.02
N THR A 160 -7.39 1.55 4.71
CA THR A 160 -6.63 0.42 4.18
C THR A 160 -5.26 0.32 4.83
N GLY A 161 -4.84 -0.91 5.15
CA GLY A 161 -3.49 -1.24 5.60
C GLY A 161 -2.95 -2.42 4.81
N GLY A 162 -1.76 -2.27 4.22
CA GLY A 162 -1.22 -3.28 3.32
C GLY A 162 -2.17 -3.60 2.18
N LYS A 163 -2.67 -4.84 2.10
CA LYS A 163 -3.68 -5.31 1.14
C LYS A 163 -5.08 -5.49 1.76
N SER A 164 -5.23 -5.16 3.01
CA SER A 164 -6.49 -5.31 3.75
C SER A 164 -7.21 -3.99 3.88
N SER A 165 -8.50 -4.04 4.15
CA SER A 165 -9.33 -2.85 4.36
C SER A 165 -10.14 -2.95 5.65
N THR A 166 -10.39 -1.79 6.26
CA THR A 166 -11.30 -1.63 7.41
C THR A 166 -12.67 -2.20 7.07
N PRO A 167 -13.35 -2.93 7.96
CA PRO A 167 -14.71 -3.40 7.73
C PRO A 167 -15.69 -2.22 7.67
N MET A 168 -16.77 -2.39 6.89
CA MET A 168 -17.74 -1.33 6.62
C MET A 168 -18.33 -0.72 7.89
N TRP A 169 -18.63 -1.55 8.92
CA TRP A 169 -19.24 -1.05 10.16
C TRP A 169 -18.34 -0.02 10.86
N LEU A 170 -17.04 -0.33 10.99
CA LEU A 170 -16.06 0.54 11.65
C LEU A 170 -15.83 1.83 10.86
N ALA A 171 -15.68 1.72 9.52
CA ALA A 171 -15.55 2.89 8.66
C ALA A 171 -16.80 3.79 8.71
N LYS A 172 -18.00 3.19 8.73
CA LYS A 172 -19.28 3.91 8.78
C LYS A 172 -19.46 4.64 10.10
N GLU A 173 -19.32 3.96 11.23
CA GLU A 173 -19.45 4.57 12.56
C GLU A 173 -18.46 5.72 12.75
N THR A 174 -17.23 5.55 12.26
CA THR A 174 -16.22 6.62 12.27
C THR A 174 -16.68 7.83 11.46
N VAL A 175 -17.09 7.62 10.20
CA VAL A 175 -17.57 8.70 9.33
C VAL A 175 -18.80 9.40 9.91
N ASP A 176 -19.75 8.64 10.44
CA ASP A 176 -20.96 9.18 11.08
C ASP A 176 -20.62 10.04 12.31
N SER A 177 -19.54 9.67 13.05
CA SER A 177 -19.07 10.45 14.20
C SER A 177 -18.48 11.81 13.77
N PHE A 178 -17.76 11.87 12.66
CA PHE A 178 -17.28 13.14 12.09
C PHE A 178 -18.41 14.02 11.57
N LEU A 179 -19.38 13.41 10.89
CA LEU A 179 -20.55 14.11 10.36
C LEU A 179 -21.42 14.71 11.47
N SER A 180 -21.69 13.96 12.53
CA SER A 180 -22.51 14.41 13.67
C SER A 180 -21.91 15.59 14.43
N LYS A 181 -20.58 15.71 14.45
CA LYS A 181 -19.85 16.85 15.03
C LYS A 181 -19.56 17.97 14.04
N ASN A 182 -20.01 17.85 12.77
CA ASN A 182 -19.69 18.79 11.69
C ASN A 182 -18.19 19.03 11.50
N ILE A 183 -17.36 18.00 11.75
CA ILE A 183 -15.92 18.09 11.58
C ILE A 183 -15.58 17.75 10.13
N PRO A 184 -14.87 18.64 9.41
CA PRO A 184 -14.49 18.39 8.04
C PRO A 184 -13.44 17.27 7.97
N PHE A 185 -13.70 16.28 7.12
CA PHE A 185 -12.81 15.14 6.91
C PHE A 185 -12.62 14.82 5.43
N SER A 186 -11.62 14.03 5.13
CA SER A 186 -11.38 13.40 3.84
C SER A 186 -11.00 11.94 4.01
N VAL A 187 -11.36 11.12 3.03
CA VAL A 187 -10.93 9.72 2.97
C VAL A 187 -10.03 9.58 1.76
N PRO A 188 -8.69 9.57 1.93
CA PRO A 188 -7.75 9.51 0.82
C PRO A 188 -7.86 8.21 0.02
N GLN A 189 -8.19 7.11 0.70
CA GLN A 189 -8.20 5.74 0.17
C GLN A 189 -9.61 5.30 -0.28
N LYS A 190 -10.28 6.10 -1.10
CA LYS A 190 -11.67 5.83 -1.54
C LYS A 190 -11.83 4.58 -2.42
N LEU A 191 -10.78 4.22 -3.17
CA LEU A 191 -10.80 3.08 -4.09
C LEU A 191 -10.14 1.86 -3.45
N LEU A 192 -10.84 1.20 -2.55
CA LEU A 192 -10.33 0.09 -1.75
C LEU A 192 -9.82 -1.08 -2.59
N SER A 193 -10.43 -1.32 -3.76
CA SER A 193 -10.05 -2.40 -4.67
C SER A 193 -8.61 -2.34 -5.16
N ILE A 194 -8.03 -1.14 -5.35
CA ILE A 194 -6.63 -0.99 -5.77
C ILE A 194 -5.68 -1.55 -4.71
N TYR A 195 -5.98 -1.29 -3.43
CA TYR A 195 -5.20 -1.76 -2.29
C TYR A 195 -5.37 -3.27 -2.10
N ARG A 196 -6.60 -3.79 -2.12
CA ARG A 196 -6.88 -5.23 -2.00
C ARG A 196 -6.28 -6.04 -3.15
N ALA A 197 -6.25 -5.49 -4.36
CA ALA A 197 -5.56 -6.10 -5.50
C ALA A 197 -4.02 -6.06 -5.39
N GLY A 198 -3.47 -5.38 -4.38
CA GLY A 198 -2.03 -5.24 -4.17
C GLY A 198 -1.32 -4.36 -5.20
N LEU A 199 -2.06 -3.49 -5.89
CA LEU A 199 -1.50 -2.50 -6.80
C LEU A 199 -0.96 -1.27 -6.04
N LEU A 200 -1.54 -0.98 -4.89
CA LEU A 200 -1.04 -0.02 -3.91
C LEU A 200 -1.00 -0.69 -2.54
N PHE A 201 -0.09 -0.24 -1.69
CA PHE A 201 -0.07 -0.62 -0.28
C PHE A 201 -0.73 0.47 0.56
N GLY A 202 -1.57 0.04 1.49
CA GLY A 202 -2.21 0.91 2.46
C GLY A 202 -1.25 1.35 3.55
N ASP A 203 -1.79 1.86 4.64
CA ASP A 203 -1.02 2.31 5.80
C ASP A 203 -0.29 1.14 6.48
N GLU A 204 0.98 1.33 6.83
CA GLU A 204 1.82 0.27 7.41
C GLU A 204 1.44 -0.07 8.85
N GLN A 205 1.03 0.92 9.67
CA GLN A 205 0.56 0.67 11.04
C GLN A 205 -0.70 -0.19 11.03
N MET A 206 -1.66 0.14 10.15
CA MET A 206 -2.86 -0.67 9.98
C MET A 206 -2.53 -2.07 9.45
N ALA A 207 -1.50 -2.20 8.58
CA ALA A 207 -1.09 -3.49 8.05
C ALA A 207 -0.59 -4.44 9.14
N ALA A 208 0.10 -3.94 10.17
CA ALA A 208 0.55 -4.72 11.31
C ALA A 208 -0.65 -5.35 12.06
N PHE A 209 -1.70 -4.57 12.31
CA PHE A 209 -2.92 -5.06 12.95
C PHE A 209 -3.71 -6.04 12.09
N PHE A 210 -3.89 -5.74 10.81
CA PHE A 210 -4.59 -6.67 9.90
C PHE A 210 -3.90 -8.02 9.76
N LYS A 211 -2.57 -8.05 9.86
CA LYS A 211 -1.79 -9.29 9.84
C LYS A 211 -2.14 -10.20 11.01
N GLU A 212 -2.40 -9.62 12.17
CA GLU A 212 -2.79 -10.33 13.40
C GLU A 212 -4.33 -10.50 13.53
N GLY A 213 -5.09 -10.21 12.46
CA GLY A 213 -6.55 -10.40 12.43
C GLY A 213 -7.35 -9.30 13.12
N VAL A 214 -6.71 -8.23 13.61
CA VAL A 214 -7.37 -7.10 14.27
C VAL A 214 -7.97 -6.16 13.24
N GLN A 215 -9.26 -5.86 13.39
CA GLN A 215 -9.95 -4.84 12.58
C GLN A 215 -9.48 -3.45 13.00
N CYS A 216 -9.05 -2.62 12.07
CA CYS A 216 -8.53 -1.30 12.44
C CYS A 216 -8.91 -0.18 11.46
N ILE A 217 -8.86 1.05 11.98
CA ILE A 217 -9.03 2.30 11.24
C ILE A 217 -8.01 3.32 11.75
N LYS A 218 -7.56 4.25 10.89
CA LYS A 218 -6.61 5.26 11.28
C LYS A 218 -7.15 6.66 11.05
N LEU A 219 -6.99 7.50 12.05
CA LEU A 219 -7.41 8.89 12.09
C LEU A 219 -6.17 9.78 12.13
N GLN A 220 -6.03 10.65 11.15
CA GLN A 220 -5.00 11.67 11.16
C GLN A 220 -5.63 13.04 11.39
N PHE A 221 -5.41 13.58 12.57
CA PHE A 221 -5.91 14.89 12.95
C PHE A 221 -4.97 15.99 12.49
N SER A 222 -5.53 17.08 11.99
CA SER A 222 -4.80 18.31 11.64
C SER A 222 -4.96 19.37 12.72
N LYS A 223 -5.93 19.20 13.63
CA LYS A 223 -6.24 20.09 14.75
C LYS A 223 -6.71 19.28 15.94
N VAL A 224 -6.36 19.72 17.12
CA VAL A 224 -6.73 19.09 18.40
C VAL A 224 -8.25 18.98 18.60
N GLU A 225 -9.01 19.99 18.18
CA GLU A 225 -10.47 20.03 18.34
C GLU A 225 -11.18 18.84 17.63
N GLN A 226 -10.49 18.23 16.64
CA GLN A 226 -11.02 17.09 15.88
C GLN A 226 -11.06 15.79 16.71
N ILE A 227 -10.36 15.73 17.86
CA ILE A 227 -10.44 14.62 18.82
C ILE A 227 -11.88 14.40 19.29
N SER A 228 -12.72 15.45 19.31
CA SER A 228 -14.12 15.36 19.70
C SER A 228 -14.95 14.42 18.81
N ALA A 229 -14.50 14.12 17.57
CA ALA A 229 -15.12 13.07 16.75
C ALA A 229 -14.85 11.67 17.32
N LEU A 230 -13.64 11.43 17.83
CA LEU A 230 -13.29 10.17 18.50
C LEU A 230 -14.03 10.02 19.83
N GLU A 231 -14.14 11.08 20.63
CA GLU A 231 -14.96 11.06 21.84
C GLU A 231 -16.40 10.64 21.52
N ASN A 232 -16.96 11.21 20.45
CA ASN A 232 -18.30 10.88 19.98
C ASN A 232 -18.41 9.43 19.47
N PHE A 233 -17.38 8.92 18.79
CA PHE A 233 -17.31 7.53 18.37
C PHE A 233 -17.32 6.59 19.59
N ILE A 234 -16.47 6.81 20.58
CA ILE A 234 -16.41 6.00 21.82
C ILE A 234 -17.76 6.02 22.56
N GLN A 235 -18.38 7.20 22.65
CA GLN A 235 -19.65 7.36 23.36
C GLN A 235 -20.84 6.65 22.68
N ASN A 236 -20.85 6.62 21.36
CA ASN A 236 -21.98 6.10 20.56
C ASN A 236 -21.76 4.67 20.06
N HIS A 237 -20.56 4.13 20.20
CA HIS A 237 -20.29 2.75 19.82
C HIS A 237 -21.10 1.78 20.68
N ILE A 238 -21.91 0.96 20.03
CA ILE A 238 -22.71 -0.09 20.67
C ILE A 238 -22.20 -1.43 20.16
N PRO A 239 -21.56 -2.24 21.02
CA PRO A 239 -21.10 -3.57 20.63
C PRO A 239 -22.27 -4.40 20.09
N SER A 240 -22.18 -4.83 18.86
CA SER A 240 -23.19 -5.70 18.24
C SER A 240 -22.62 -7.08 18.02
N GLN A 241 -23.43 -8.13 18.26
CA GLN A 241 -23.06 -9.51 17.91
C GLN A 241 -22.86 -9.71 16.39
N ASN A 242 -23.23 -8.73 15.56
CA ASN A 242 -23.18 -8.75 14.10
C ASN A 242 -22.16 -7.79 13.50
N GLU A 243 -21.01 -7.58 14.13
CA GLU A 243 -19.89 -6.86 13.53
C GLU A 243 -19.29 -7.68 12.39
N LYS A 244 -20.02 -7.69 11.27
CA LYS A 244 -19.62 -8.45 10.08
C LYS A 244 -18.33 -7.89 9.52
N ASN A 245 -17.41 -8.78 9.20
CA ASN A 245 -16.18 -8.45 8.51
C ASN A 245 -16.44 -8.20 7.01
N ASP A 246 -17.33 -7.22 6.70
CA ASP A 246 -17.64 -6.79 5.33
C ASP A 246 -16.57 -5.79 4.88
N VAL A 247 -15.58 -6.28 4.16
CA VAL A 247 -14.45 -5.50 3.63
C VAL A 247 -14.64 -5.11 2.15
N HIS A 248 -15.62 -5.72 1.45
CA HIS A 248 -15.90 -5.49 0.02
C HIS A 248 -17.03 -4.51 -0.20
N TYR A 249 -16.95 -3.36 0.43
CA TYR A 249 -17.92 -2.28 0.29
C TYR A 249 -17.39 -1.16 -0.61
N SER A 250 -18.32 -0.34 -1.07
CA SER A 250 -18.05 0.92 -1.75
C SER A 250 -18.81 2.04 -1.07
N PHE A 251 -18.26 3.25 -1.06
CA PHE A 251 -18.95 4.40 -0.54
C PHE A 251 -18.73 5.63 -1.42
N ILE A 252 -19.78 6.47 -1.50
CA ILE A 252 -19.77 7.70 -2.28
C ILE A 252 -20.21 8.82 -1.35
N THR A 253 -19.35 9.82 -1.16
CA THR A 253 -19.66 11.01 -0.37
C THR A 253 -20.12 12.10 -1.31
N LEU A 254 -21.38 12.54 -1.17
CA LEU A 254 -21.97 13.62 -1.93
C LEU A 254 -22.41 14.71 -0.94
N ALA A 255 -21.74 15.85 -0.95
CA ALA A 255 -21.89 16.90 0.05
C ALA A 255 -21.76 16.35 1.49
N ASN A 256 -22.84 16.39 2.30
CA ASN A 256 -22.85 15.92 3.69
C ASN A 256 -23.46 14.52 3.86
N HIS A 257 -23.73 13.80 2.78
CA HIS A 257 -24.29 12.45 2.84
C HIS A 257 -23.32 11.44 2.28
N THR A 258 -23.17 10.32 2.97
CA THR A 258 -22.35 9.18 2.52
C THR A 258 -23.27 8.01 2.22
N PHE A 259 -23.24 7.55 0.96
CA PHE A 259 -23.98 6.37 0.51
C PHE A 259 -23.06 5.16 0.61
N TRP A 260 -23.52 4.14 1.32
CA TRP A 260 -22.80 2.90 1.53
C TRP A 260 -23.41 1.75 0.75
N ILE A 261 -22.60 1.06 -0.03
CA ILE A 261 -22.97 -0.14 -0.78
C ILE A 261 -22.19 -1.29 -0.17
N ASN A 262 -22.87 -2.15 0.57
CA ASN A 262 -22.27 -3.32 1.21
C ASN A 262 -21.99 -4.43 0.20
N GLU A 263 -21.24 -5.46 0.62
CA GLU A 263 -20.85 -6.60 -0.21
C GLU A 263 -22.08 -7.31 -0.81
N PHE A 264 -23.12 -7.56 -0.02
CA PHE A 264 -24.35 -8.20 -0.50
C PHE A 264 -25.01 -7.42 -1.66
N LYS A 265 -25.09 -6.09 -1.56
CA LYS A 265 -25.62 -5.25 -2.65
C LYS A 265 -24.73 -5.30 -3.89
N ASN A 266 -23.41 -5.36 -3.72
CA ASN A 266 -22.47 -5.53 -4.83
C ASN A 266 -22.68 -6.88 -5.52
N ILE A 267 -22.79 -7.99 -4.77
CA ILE A 267 -23.07 -9.33 -5.30
C ILE A 267 -24.38 -9.34 -6.08
N LEU A 268 -25.45 -8.87 -5.46
CA LEU A 268 -26.77 -8.81 -6.10
C LEU A 268 -26.74 -7.97 -7.40
N SER A 269 -25.99 -6.87 -7.40
CA SER A 269 -25.82 -6.02 -8.59
C SER A 269 -25.10 -6.77 -9.72
N VAL A 270 -24.06 -7.53 -9.42
CA VAL A 270 -23.33 -8.36 -10.41
C VAL A 270 -24.25 -9.45 -10.98
N GLU A 271 -25.03 -10.13 -10.15
CA GLU A 271 -25.96 -11.18 -10.59
C GLU A 271 -27.04 -10.64 -11.51
N ILE A 272 -27.74 -9.56 -11.07
CA ILE A 272 -28.78 -8.92 -11.88
C ILE A 272 -28.20 -8.43 -13.22
N PHE A 273 -27.06 -7.75 -13.16
CA PHE A 273 -26.40 -7.24 -14.35
C PHE A 273 -25.94 -8.36 -15.28
N GLY A 274 -25.45 -9.47 -14.73
CA GLY A 274 -25.08 -10.67 -15.48
C GLY A 274 -26.24 -11.25 -16.28
N ILE A 275 -27.40 -11.39 -15.64
CA ILE A 275 -28.64 -11.86 -16.31
C ILE A 275 -29.03 -10.89 -17.44
N LEU A 276 -29.00 -9.58 -17.16
CA LEU A 276 -29.33 -8.55 -18.17
C LEU A 276 -28.36 -8.61 -19.36
N VAL A 277 -27.05 -8.73 -19.12
CA VAL A 277 -26.03 -8.84 -20.18
C VAL A 277 -26.27 -10.06 -21.06
N ILE A 278 -26.52 -11.22 -20.46
CA ILE A 278 -26.80 -12.45 -21.20
C ILE A 278 -28.08 -12.28 -22.04
N LEU A 279 -29.13 -11.74 -21.45
CA LEU A 279 -30.41 -11.49 -22.12
C LEU A 279 -30.22 -10.53 -23.31
N PHE A 280 -29.48 -9.44 -23.12
CA PHE A 280 -29.14 -8.51 -24.21
C PHE A 280 -28.28 -9.15 -25.29
N LEU A 281 -27.26 -9.93 -24.95
CA LEU A 281 -26.45 -10.65 -25.93
C LEU A 281 -27.29 -11.61 -26.77
N VAL A 282 -28.17 -12.39 -26.15
CA VAL A 282 -29.03 -13.34 -26.84
C VAL A 282 -30.08 -12.62 -27.72
N CYS A 283 -30.83 -11.67 -27.13
CA CYS A 283 -31.89 -10.96 -27.84
C CYS A 283 -31.36 -10.16 -29.02
N PHE A 284 -30.29 -9.40 -28.87
CA PHE A 284 -29.77 -8.54 -29.95
C PHE A 284 -28.92 -9.28 -30.99
N THR A 285 -28.34 -10.42 -30.64
CA THR A 285 -27.56 -11.21 -31.56
C THR A 285 -28.46 -12.04 -32.47
N PHE A 286 -29.60 -12.54 -31.96
CA PHE A 286 -30.43 -13.52 -32.68
C PHE A 286 -31.79 -13.01 -33.16
N THR A 287 -32.24 -11.80 -32.76
CA THR A 287 -33.60 -11.30 -33.03
C THR A 287 -33.69 -10.04 -33.90
N GLY A 288 -32.70 -9.64 -34.64
CA GLY A 288 -32.74 -8.42 -35.48
C GLY A 288 -33.20 -8.67 -36.93
N LYS A 289 -33.68 -7.60 -37.64
CA LYS A 289 -34.00 -7.64 -39.07
C LYS A 289 -32.84 -8.15 -39.95
N ASN A 290 -31.59 -7.93 -39.52
CA ASN A 290 -30.37 -8.33 -40.25
C ASN A 290 -29.70 -9.60 -39.69
N ARG A 291 -30.43 -10.45 -38.97
CA ARG A 291 -29.88 -11.63 -38.27
C ARG A 291 -29.08 -12.58 -39.19
N LEU A 292 -29.52 -12.78 -40.44
CA LEU A 292 -28.84 -13.66 -41.42
C LEU A 292 -27.46 -13.07 -41.82
N GLN A 293 -27.41 -11.76 -42.04
CA GLN A 293 -26.18 -11.07 -42.37
C GLN A 293 -25.20 -11.07 -41.16
N SER A 294 -25.71 -10.85 -39.97
CA SER A 294 -24.90 -10.90 -38.70
C SER A 294 -24.31 -12.30 -38.50
N LYS A 295 -25.10 -13.36 -38.70
CA LYS A 295 -24.60 -14.75 -38.64
C LYS A 295 -23.52 -15.02 -39.68
N LYS A 296 -23.70 -14.54 -40.93
CA LYS A 296 -22.72 -14.68 -41.99
C LYS A 296 -21.43 -13.92 -41.70
N ASP A 297 -21.53 -12.71 -41.20
CA ASP A 297 -20.38 -11.90 -40.78
C ASP A 297 -19.63 -12.55 -39.61
N PHE A 298 -20.36 -13.06 -38.62
CA PHE A 298 -19.77 -13.75 -37.47
C PHE A 298 -19.03 -15.02 -37.94
N SER A 299 -19.66 -15.87 -38.71
CA SER A 299 -19.03 -17.12 -39.26
C SER A 299 -17.76 -16.81 -40.04
N ARG A 300 -17.71 -15.66 -40.75
CA ARG A 300 -16.55 -15.28 -41.57
C ARG A 300 -15.40 -14.70 -40.75
N TYR A 301 -15.67 -13.97 -39.66
CA TYR A 301 -14.67 -13.19 -38.95
C TYR A 301 -14.48 -13.58 -37.48
N TRP A 302 -15.09 -14.64 -36.97
CA TRP A 302 -15.02 -15.02 -35.56
C TRP A 302 -13.58 -15.26 -35.06
N LEU A 303 -12.70 -15.83 -35.91
CA LEU A 303 -11.28 -16.03 -35.58
C LEU A 303 -10.51 -14.72 -35.36
N PHE A 304 -11.07 -13.61 -35.82
CA PHE A 304 -10.44 -12.30 -35.59
C PHE A 304 -10.44 -11.89 -34.08
N ILE A 305 -11.42 -12.36 -33.31
CA ILE A 305 -11.52 -12.07 -31.86
C ILE A 305 -10.31 -12.65 -31.11
N PRO A 306 -10.06 -13.98 -31.13
CA PRO A 306 -8.91 -14.54 -30.44
C PRO A 306 -7.58 -14.04 -31.03
N ALA A 307 -7.49 -13.83 -32.36
CA ALA A 307 -6.29 -13.30 -32.98
C ALA A 307 -5.93 -11.91 -32.48
N MET A 308 -6.93 -11.01 -32.31
CA MET A 308 -6.72 -9.67 -31.73
C MET A 308 -6.31 -9.72 -30.26
N LEU A 309 -6.93 -10.60 -29.46
CA LEU A 309 -6.52 -10.79 -28.07
C LEU A 309 -5.07 -11.30 -27.98
N CYS A 310 -4.71 -12.29 -28.79
CA CYS A 310 -3.33 -12.78 -28.85
C CYS A 310 -2.35 -11.69 -29.29
N ALA A 311 -2.71 -10.88 -30.29
CA ALA A 311 -1.87 -9.75 -30.73
C ALA A 311 -1.71 -8.69 -29.62
N SER A 312 -2.76 -8.39 -28.86
CA SER A 312 -2.72 -7.48 -27.73
C SER A 312 -1.79 -7.99 -26.62
N VAL A 313 -1.94 -9.25 -26.21
CA VAL A 313 -1.07 -9.90 -25.22
C VAL A 313 0.38 -9.91 -25.71
N PHE A 314 0.62 -10.31 -26.95
CA PHE A 314 1.95 -10.38 -27.56
C PHE A 314 2.63 -9.00 -27.60
N SER A 315 1.88 -7.94 -27.95
CA SER A 315 2.41 -6.58 -27.96
C SER A 315 2.89 -6.11 -26.57
N LEU A 316 2.17 -6.47 -25.51
CA LEU A 316 2.55 -6.17 -24.12
C LEU A 316 3.78 -6.97 -23.68
N TYR A 317 3.92 -8.22 -24.10
CA TYR A 317 5.12 -9.02 -23.84
C TYR A 317 6.36 -8.46 -24.53
N ILE A 318 6.24 -8.00 -25.79
CA ILE A 318 7.34 -7.30 -26.47
C ILE A 318 7.71 -6.02 -25.71
N GLY A 319 6.73 -5.20 -25.32
CA GLY A 319 6.95 -4.02 -24.51
C GLY A 319 7.70 -4.34 -23.21
N GLN A 320 7.29 -5.38 -22.50
CA GLN A 320 7.95 -5.86 -21.29
C GLN A 320 9.38 -6.34 -21.54
N PHE A 321 9.61 -7.10 -22.60
CA PHE A 321 10.93 -7.59 -22.97
C PHE A 321 11.89 -6.43 -23.26
N CYS A 322 11.45 -5.42 -24.02
CA CYS A 322 12.23 -4.22 -24.30
C CYS A 322 12.54 -3.44 -23.02
N CYS A 323 11.59 -3.27 -22.11
CA CYS A 323 11.81 -2.56 -20.83
C CYS A 323 12.85 -3.25 -19.96
N LYS A 324 12.95 -4.58 -20.00
CA LYS A 324 13.94 -5.33 -19.23
C LYS A 324 15.34 -5.28 -19.82
N ASN A 325 15.45 -5.30 -21.15
CA ASN A 325 16.75 -5.50 -21.84
C ASN A 325 17.40 -4.19 -22.30
N LEU A 326 16.63 -3.10 -22.45
CA LEU A 326 17.19 -1.80 -22.83
C LEU A 326 17.68 -1.05 -21.57
N ALA A 327 19.01 -0.93 -21.41
CA ALA A 327 19.64 -0.36 -20.23
C ALA A 327 19.10 1.03 -19.85
N PHE A 328 18.90 1.92 -20.82
CA PHE A 328 18.36 3.27 -20.60
C PHE A 328 16.91 3.28 -20.08
N ILE A 329 16.11 2.24 -20.39
CA ILE A 329 14.73 2.11 -19.88
C ILE A 329 14.75 1.41 -18.52
N SER A 330 15.55 0.36 -18.35
CA SER A 330 15.60 -0.43 -17.12
C SER A 330 16.11 0.37 -15.90
N GLN A 331 16.94 1.40 -16.15
CA GLN A 331 17.44 2.31 -15.13
C GLN A 331 16.54 3.54 -14.90
N ALA A 332 15.53 3.74 -15.75
CA ALA A 332 14.63 4.88 -15.64
C ALA A 332 13.65 4.72 -14.46
N ASN A 333 13.01 5.82 -14.10
CA ASN A 333 11.91 5.83 -13.14
C ASN A 333 10.82 4.81 -13.53
N PRO A 334 10.25 4.04 -12.58
CA PRO A 334 9.20 3.04 -12.85
C PRO A 334 8.00 3.56 -13.66
N VAL A 335 7.58 4.81 -13.45
CA VAL A 335 6.50 5.44 -14.26
C VAL A 335 6.89 5.50 -15.72
N ILE A 336 8.13 5.91 -16.01
CA ILE A 336 8.67 5.98 -17.37
C ILE A 336 8.81 4.58 -17.98
N GLN A 337 9.23 3.59 -17.19
CA GLN A 337 9.30 2.19 -17.65
C GLN A 337 7.93 1.66 -18.06
N PHE A 338 6.88 1.92 -17.26
CA PHE A 338 5.52 1.50 -17.58
C PHE A 338 4.98 2.21 -18.84
N ALA A 339 5.21 3.52 -18.96
CA ALA A 339 4.86 4.28 -20.14
C ALA A 339 5.60 3.76 -21.39
N ALA A 340 6.88 3.44 -21.28
CA ALA A 340 7.67 2.85 -22.36
C ALA A 340 7.12 1.46 -22.78
N LYS A 341 6.70 0.62 -21.82
CA LYS A 341 6.02 -0.66 -22.11
C LYS A 341 4.76 -0.44 -22.95
N LEU A 342 3.90 0.51 -22.54
CA LEU A 342 2.68 0.83 -23.30
C LEU A 342 3.00 1.45 -24.67
N PHE A 343 3.97 2.35 -24.74
CA PHE A 343 4.42 2.99 -25.97
C PHE A 343 4.87 1.94 -27.00
N ILE A 344 5.75 1.02 -26.62
CA ILE A 344 6.23 -0.06 -27.48
C ILE A 344 5.07 -0.97 -27.89
N SER A 345 4.16 -1.28 -26.98
CA SER A 345 2.97 -2.10 -27.27
C SER A 345 2.06 -1.44 -28.30
N VAL A 346 1.88 -0.10 -28.24
CA VAL A 346 1.11 0.66 -29.25
C VAL A 346 1.76 0.57 -30.62
N ILE A 347 3.09 0.66 -30.71
CA ILE A 347 3.81 0.50 -31.98
C ILE A 347 3.61 -0.91 -32.55
N VAL A 348 3.78 -1.94 -31.73
CA VAL A 348 3.64 -3.35 -32.17
C VAL A 348 2.21 -3.63 -32.63
N ILE A 349 1.18 -3.21 -31.87
CA ILE A 349 -0.21 -3.43 -32.28
C ILE A 349 -0.58 -2.63 -33.54
N SER A 350 0.03 -1.46 -33.76
CA SER A 350 -0.18 -0.68 -34.98
C SER A 350 0.31 -1.40 -36.24
N VAL A 351 1.43 -2.12 -36.14
CA VAL A 351 1.91 -3.00 -37.22
C VAL A 351 0.89 -4.09 -37.49
N PHE A 352 0.33 -4.72 -36.45
CA PHE A 352 -0.73 -5.71 -36.63
C PHE A 352 -1.96 -5.11 -37.33
N PHE A 353 -2.34 -3.87 -37.03
CA PHE A 353 -3.47 -3.22 -37.70
C PHE A 353 -3.26 -2.94 -39.18
N LEU A 354 -2.04 -2.92 -39.68
CA LEU A 354 -1.79 -2.81 -41.12
C LEU A 354 -2.34 -4.00 -41.89
N PHE A 355 -2.44 -5.20 -41.30
CA PHE A 355 -3.05 -6.37 -41.92
C PHE A 355 -4.55 -6.21 -42.23
N GLN A 356 -5.24 -5.18 -41.63
CA GLN A 356 -6.62 -4.85 -41.97
C GLN A 356 -6.84 -4.65 -43.48
N VAL A 357 -5.81 -4.19 -44.19
CA VAL A 357 -5.87 -3.95 -45.65
C VAL A 357 -6.05 -5.27 -46.40
N HIS A 358 -5.31 -6.27 -46.00
CA HIS A 358 -5.36 -7.60 -46.60
C HIS A 358 -6.65 -8.36 -46.28
N LEU A 359 -7.14 -8.19 -45.05
CA LEU A 359 -8.38 -8.82 -44.59
C LEU A 359 -9.65 -8.15 -45.14
N LYS A 360 -9.53 -6.97 -45.80
CA LYS A 360 -10.64 -6.20 -46.39
C LYS A 360 -11.81 -6.03 -45.39
N LEU A 361 -11.49 -5.73 -44.14
CA LEU A 361 -12.48 -5.60 -43.06
C LEU A 361 -13.53 -4.54 -43.43
N PRO A 362 -14.84 -4.82 -43.34
CA PRO A 362 -15.90 -3.86 -43.65
C PRO A 362 -16.03 -2.81 -42.54
N VAL A 363 -16.44 -1.59 -42.92
CA VAL A 363 -16.57 -0.45 -41.96
C VAL A 363 -17.72 -0.66 -40.96
N THR A 364 -18.77 -1.28 -41.40
CA THR A 364 -20.05 -1.46 -40.65
C THR A 364 -20.27 -2.92 -40.29
N SER A 365 -19.17 -3.66 -40.00
CA SER A 365 -19.33 -5.05 -39.62
C SER A 365 -19.95 -5.18 -38.23
N PHE A 366 -20.92 -6.06 -38.10
CA PHE A 366 -21.50 -6.49 -36.84
C PHE A 366 -20.41 -7.00 -35.89
N ILE A 367 -19.33 -7.59 -36.39
CA ILE A 367 -18.28 -8.23 -35.62
C ILE A 367 -17.60 -7.26 -34.62
N TYR A 368 -17.38 -5.98 -34.99
CA TYR A 368 -16.74 -5.03 -34.09
C TYR A 368 -17.60 -4.74 -32.85
N GLY A 369 -18.90 -4.47 -33.06
CA GLY A 369 -19.83 -4.23 -31.95
C GLY A 369 -19.98 -5.46 -31.06
N PHE A 370 -20.02 -6.65 -31.69
CA PHE A 370 -20.12 -7.91 -30.96
C PHE A 370 -18.85 -8.20 -30.12
N MET A 371 -17.67 -8.01 -30.72
CA MET A 371 -16.39 -8.21 -30.03
C MET A 371 -16.24 -7.33 -28.80
N ILE A 372 -16.52 -6.03 -28.96
CA ILE A 372 -16.40 -5.07 -27.85
C ILE A 372 -17.35 -5.46 -26.72
N ILE A 373 -18.62 -5.76 -27.03
CA ILE A 373 -19.62 -6.14 -26.04
C ILE A 373 -19.24 -7.45 -25.35
N LEU A 374 -18.80 -8.46 -26.10
CA LEU A 374 -18.42 -9.75 -25.54
C LEU A 374 -17.25 -9.62 -24.56
N VAL A 375 -16.20 -8.90 -24.95
CA VAL A 375 -15.01 -8.73 -24.08
C VAL A 375 -15.32 -7.81 -22.90
N SER A 376 -16.10 -6.73 -23.08
CA SER A 376 -16.52 -5.89 -21.96
C SER A 376 -17.40 -6.64 -20.96
N ALA A 377 -18.29 -7.52 -21.45
CA ALA A 377 -19.06 -8.41 -20.59
C ALA A 377 -18.15 -9.38 -19.83
N ALA A 378 -17.18 -9.99 -20.53
CA ALA A 378 -16.20 -10.86 -19.88
C ALA A 378 -15.37 -10.11 -18.82
N ASN A 379 -14.97 -8.86 -19.10
CA ASN A 379 -14.24 -8.02 -18.15
C ASN A 379 -15.03 -7.80 -16.87
N ILE A 380 -16.35 -7.54 -16.95
CA ILE A 380 -17.20 -7.37 -15.76
C ILE A 380 -17.06 -8.58 -14.84
N PHE A 381 -17.21 -9.79 -15.36
CA PHE A 381 -17.13 -11.01 -14.55
C PHE A 381 -15.71 -11.29 -14.05
N LEU A 382 -14.73 -11.23 -14.93
CA LEU A 382 -13.34 -11.55 -14.58
C LEU A 382 -12.77 -10.61 -13.52
N PHE A 383 -13.03 -9.30 -13.66
CA PHE A 383 -12.53 -8.33 -12.68
C PHE A 383 -13.37 -8.28 -11.41
N SER A 384 -14.67 -8.56 -11.47
CA SER A 384 -15.51 -8.71 -10.28
C SER A 384 -15.14 -9.95 -9.43
N MET A 385 -14.58 -11.00 -10.05
CA MET A 385 -14.03 -12.15 -9.31
C MET A 385 -12.74 -11.79 -8.55
N ALA A 386 -11.97 -10.82 -9.03
CA ALA A 386 -10.79 -10.34 -8.31
C ALA A 386 -11.19 -9.42 -7.14
N ASP A 387 -12.09 -8.48 -7.40
CA ASP A 387 -12.71 -7.61 -6.40
C ASP A 387 -14.08 -7.13 -6.86
N ILE A 388 -15.12 -7.45 -6.09
CA ILE A 388 -16.50 -7.18 -6.48
C ILE A 388 -16.81 -5.69 -6.63
N THR A 389 -16.06 -4.82 -5.96
CA THR A 389 -16.27 -3.36 -6.03
C THR A 389 -15.82 -2.76 -7.37
N VAL A 390 -14.96 -3.45 -8.11
CA VAL A 390 -14.52 -3.05 -9.45
C VAL A 390 -15.63 -3.20 -10.49
N PHE A 391 -16.67 -3.99 -10.18
CA PHE A 391 -17.86 -4.15 -11.00
C PHE A 391 -18.39 -2.84 -11.58
N TRP A 392 -18.52 -1.79 -10.76
CA TRP A 392 -19.10 -0.52 -11.16
C TRP A 392 -18.35 0.19 -12.29
N VAL A 393 -17.03 0.04 -12.33
CA VAL A 393 -16.18 0.62 -13.38
C VAL A 393 -16.46 -0.05 -14.72
N PHE A 394 -16.41 -1.38 -14.74
CA PHE A 394 -16.64 -2.16 -15.96
C PHE A 394 -18.09 -2.15 -16.40
N ALA A 395 -19.06 -2.08 -15.47
CA ALA A 395 -20.46 -1.90 -15.80
C ALA A 395 -20.71 -0.56 -16.51
N LEU A 396 -20.08 0.52 -16.03
CA LEU A 396 -20.18 1.84 -16.64
C LEU A 396 -19.51 1.87 -18.02
N GLU A 397 -18.33 1.26 -18.17
CA GLU A 397 -17.68 1.05 -19.46
C GLU A 397 -18.59 0.28 -20.43
N TYR A 398 -19.20 -0.83 -19.97
CA TYR A 398 -20.13 -1.63 -20.77
C TYR A 398 -21.32 -0.81 -21.26
N PHE A 399 -21.94 0.02 -20.42
CA PHE A 399 -23.02 0.91 -20.83
C PHE A 399 -22.57 1.89 -21.93
N ILE A 400 -21.43 2.53 -21.77
CA ILE A 400 -20.88 3.44 -22.78
C ILE A 400 -20.70 2.70 -24.11
N ILE A 401 -20.11 1.52 -24.07
CA ILE A 401 -19.88 0.66 -25.23
C ILE A 401 -21.21 0.26 -25.87
N TYR A 402 -22.17 -0.17 -25.07
CA TYR A 402 -23.48 -0.59 -25.56
C TYR A 402 -24.17 0.48 -26.40
N PHE A 403 -24.17 1.73 -25.93
CA PHE A 403 -24.77 2.85 -26.67
C PHE A 403 -23.95 3.29 -27.89
N THR A 404 -22.64 3.14 -27.86
CA THR A 404 -21.74 3.62 -28.91
C THR A 404 -21.32 2.53 -29.92
N ARG A 405 -21.69 1.26 -29.70
CA ARG A 405 -21.25 0.10 -30.51
C ARG A 405 -21.53 0.23 -32.02
N ASN A 406 -22.66 0.85 -32.38
CA ASN A 406 -23.09 1.02 -33.77
C ASN A 406 -22.53 2.28 -34.43
N SER A 407 -21.79 3.10 -33.70
CA SER A 407 -21.19 4.32 -34.24
C SER A 407 -20.27 4.02 -35.42
N SER A 408 -20.48 4.76 -36.51
CA SER A 408 -19.69 4.67 -37.74
C SER A 408 -19.09 6.01 -38.17
N LYS A 409 -19.57 7.14 -37.61
CA LYS A 409 -19.03 8.46 -37.88
C LYS A 409 -17.70 8.67 -37.12
N LEU A 410 -16.69 9.25 -37.77
CA LEU A 410 -15.36 9.44 -37.19
C LEU A 410 -15.42 10.19 -35.84
N LEU A 411 -16.13 11.32 -35.78
CA LEU A 411 -16.26 12.10 -34.55
C LEU A 411 -16.90 11.30 -33.43
N SER A 412 -17.95 10.53 -33.74
CA SER A 412 -18.64 9.70 -32.74
C SER A 412 -17.75 8.58 -32.21
N LEU A 413 -16.83 8.03 -33.02
CA LEU A 413 -15.85 7.05 -32.59
C LEU A 413 -14.79 7.66 -31.66
N ILE A 414 -14.33 8.88 -31.95
CA ILE A 414 -13.39 9.61 -31.10
C ILE A 414 -14.04 9.92 -29.74
N ILE A 415 -15.28 10.44 -29.77
CA ILE A 415 -16.03 10.70 -28.53
C ILE A 415 -16.24 9.41 -27.74
N SER A 416 -16.58 8.29 -28.39
CA SER A 416 -16.74 6.97 -27.76
C SER A 416 -15.44 6.54 -27.06
N PHE A 417 -14.29 6.68 -27.75
CA PHE A 417 -12.97 6.36 -27.19
C PHE A 417 -12.69 7.19 -25.92
N SER A 418 -12.96 8.49 -25.97
CA SER A 418 -12.75 9.39 -24.82
C SER A 418 -13.71 9.08 -23.65
N LEU A 419 -14.99 8.79 -23.94
CA LEU A 419 -15.98 8.43 -22.91
C LEU A 419 -15.62 7.11 -22.21
N MET A 420 -15.07 6.14 -22.94
CA MET A 420 -14.63 4.85 -22.35
C MET A 420 -13.47 5.02 -21.35
N LEU A 421 -12.69 6.10 -21.41
CA LEU A 421 -11.64 6.40 -20.44
C LEU A 421 -12.19 6.93 -19.10
N LEU A 422 -13.37 7.56 -19.08
CA LEU A 422 -13.93 8.21 -17.89
C LEU A 422 -14.03 7.29 -16.66
N PRO A 423 -14.55 6.04 -16.76
CA PRO A 423 -14.65 5.16 -15.61
C PRO A 423 -13.29 4.84 -14.96
N PHE A 424 -12.23 4.84 -15.75
CA PHE A 424 -10.88 4.50 -15.29
C PHE A 424 -10.08 5.69 -14.76
N LEU A 425 -10.49 6.93 -15.07
CA LEU A 425 -9.71 8.13 -14.69
C LEU A 425 -9.48 8.24 -13.18
N SER A 426 -10.46 7.91 -12.36
CA SER A 426 -10.32 7.94 -10.91
C SER A 426 -9.30 6.93 -10.41
N TYR A 427 -9.28 5.72 -10.97
CA TYR A 427 -8.30 4.68 -10.65
C TYR A 427 -6.90 5.07 -11.08
N VAL A 428 -6.77 5.58 -12.31
CA VAL A 428 -5.49 6.06 -12.84
C VAL A 428 -4.95 7.22 -11.99
N ALA A 429 -5.80 8.19 -11.66
CA ALA A 429 -5.41 9.35 -10.85
C ALA A 429 -4.96 8.93 -9.43
N VAL A 430 -5.72 8.07 -8.74
CA VAL A 430 -5.36 7.57 -7.41
C VAL A 430 -4.09 6.74 -7.45
N TYR A 431 -3.96 5.85 -8.44
CA TYR A 431 -2.78 5.02 -8.62
C TYR A 431 -1.51 5.86 -8.77
N PHE A 432 -1.50 6.79 -9.72
CA PHE A 432 -0.32 7.64 -9.94
C PHE A 432 -0.09 8.69 -8.86
N ALA A 433 -1.13 9.12 -8.15
CA ALA A 433 -0.98 10.03 -7.01
C ALA A 433 -0.33 9.36 -5.78
N ASN A 434 -0.45 8.04 -5.64
CA ASN A 434 -0.01 7.30 -4.45
C ASN A 434 1.10 6.28 -4.71
N VAL A 435 1.63 6.24 -5.94
CA VAL A 435 2.61 5.25 -6.37
C VAL A 435 3.90 5.34 -5.57
N ASN A 436 4.30 4.20 -4.99
CA ASN A 436 5.66 3.91 -4.56
C ASN A 436 6.37 3.09 -5.66
N ALA A 437 7.67 3.29 -5.84
CA ALA A 437 8.45 2.67 -6.90
C ALA A 437 8.32 1.13 -7.00
N PRO A 438 8.19 0.35 -5.89
CA PRO A 438 7.99 -1.09 -5.94
C PRO A 438 6.68 -1.53 -6.58
N ASP A 439 5.60 -0.77 -6.40
CA ASP A 439 4.24 -1.17 -6.79
C ASP A 439 4.05 -1.13 -8.31
N ILE A 440 4.60 -0.14 -8.98
CA ILE A 440 4.59 -0.08 -10.44
C ILE A 440 5.38 -1.23 -11.06
N LYS A 441 6.42 -1.72 -10.39
CA LYS A 441 7.23 -2.84 -10.91
C LYS A 441 6.38 -4.07 -11.18
N ILE A 442 5.26 -4.27 -10.47
CA ILE A 442 4.30 -5.33 -10.74
C ILE A 442 3.72 -5.18 -12.15
N LEU A 443 3.33 -4.00 -12.59
CA LEU A 443 2.79 -3.75 -13.93
C LEU A 443 3.84 -3.85 -15.04
N ILE A 444 5.11 -3.61 -14.71
CA ILE A 444 6.22 -3.65 -15.66
C ILE A 444 6.74 -5.08 -15.85
N SER A 445 6.99 -5.79 -14.75
CA SER A 445 7.82 -7.01 -14.75
C SER A 445 7.11 -8.25 -14.26
N SER A 446 5.94 -8.13 -13.65
CA SER A 446 5.26 -9.29 -13.10
C SER A 446 4.65 -10.17 -14.20
N GLY A 447 4.57 -11.41 -13.85
CA GLY A 447 4.33 -12.56 -14.70
C GLY A 447 3.16 -12.52 -15.69
N LYS A 448 2.93 -13.67 -16.29
CA LYS A 448 1.98 -13.92 -17.38
C LYS A 448 0.58 -13.32 -17.16
N GLN A 449 0.08 -13.28 -15.94
CA GLN A 449 -1.29 -12.86 -15.62
C GLN A 449 -1.55 -11.36 -15.85
N VAL A 450 -0.61 -10.48 -15.49
CA VAL A 450 -0.82 -9.02 -15.59
C VAL A 450 -0.92 -8.56 -17.04
N ASN A 451 -0.13 -9.13 -17.96
CA ASN A 451 -0.22 -8.79 -19.39
C ASN A 451 -1.55 -9.25 -19.99
N ILE A 452 -2.09 -10.37 -19.56
CA ILE A 452 -3.42 -10.84 -19.99
C ILE A 452 -4.50 -9.89 -19.46
N MET A 453 -4.46 -9.52 -18.18
CA MET A 453 -5.42 -8.57 -17.59
C MET A 453 -5.35 -7.20 -18.27
N LEU A 454 -4.15 -6.65 -18.49
CA LEU A 454 -3.97 -5.39 -19.21
C LEU A 454 -4.50 -5.49 -20.65
N SER A 455 -4.28 -6.62 -21.36
CA SER A 455 -4.80 -6.78 -22.70
C SER A 455 -6.32 -6.79 -22.74
N LEU A 456 -6.98 -7.41 -21.77
CA LEU A 456 -8.44 -7.42 -21.66
C LEU A 456 -9.02 -6.03 -21.40
N ILE A 457 -8.38 -5.23 -20.53
CA ILE A 457 -8.76 -3.82 -20.27
C ILE A 457 -8.56 -2.97 -21.53
N LEU A 458 -7.44 -3.15 -22.24
CA LEU A 458 -7.09 -2.36 -23.42
C LEU A 458 -7.87 -2.78 -24.68
N PHE A 459 -8.41 -3.99 -24.72
CA PHE A 459 -9.06 -4.56 -25.90
C PHE A 459 -10.21 -3.70 -26.46
N PRO A 460 -11.17 -3.22 -25.66
CA PRO A 460 -12.23 -2.35 -26.16
C PRO A 460 -11.69 -1.09 -26.85
N PHE A 461 -10.67 -0.46 -26.27
CA PHE A 461 -10.00 0.72 -26.85
C PHE A 461 -9.31 0.40 -28.16
N GLN A 462 -8.64 -0.76 -28.26
CA GLN A 462 -7.96 -1.20 -29.48
C GLN A 462 -8.96 -1.45 -30.61
N ILE A 463 -10.14 -2.00 -30.33
CA ILE A 463 -11.18 -2.22 -31.35
C ILE A 463 -11.78 -0.90 -31.82
N VAL A 464 -12.03 0.07 -30.92
CA VAL A 464 -12.49 1.40 -31.32
C VAL A 464 -11.42 2.11 -32.17
N TRP A 465 -10.15 1.98 -31.80
CA TRP A 465 -9.04 2.49 -32.60
C TRP A 465 -9.00 1.85 -33.99
N LEU A 466 -9.11 0.53 -34.07
CA LEU A 466 -9.20 -0.18 -35.36
C LEU A 466 -10.40 0.31 -36.21
N LYS A 467 -11.58 0.53 -35.59
CA LYS A 467 -12.74 1.11 -36.30
C LYS A 467 -12.44 2.50 -36.86
N ILE A 468 -11.72 3.36 -36.10
CA ILE A 468 -11.28 4.68 -36.55
C ILE A 468 -10.40 4.54 -37.80
N LEU A 469 -9.40 3.64 -37.79
CA LEU A 469 -8.49 3.41 -38.91
C LEU A 469 -9.23 2.88 -40.14
N VAL A 470 -10.14 1.91 -39.94
CA VAL A 470 -10.97 1.38 -41.05
C VAL A 470 -11.87 2.48 -41.63
N ARG A 471 -12.43 3.37 -40.77
CA ARG A 471 -13.26 4.51 -41.25
C ARG A 471 -12.44 5.52 -42.03
N LEU A 472 -11.27 5.89 -41.56
CA LEU A 472 -10.34 6.76 -42.28
C LEU A 472 -9.99 6.19 -43.66
N ARG A 473 -9.76 4.86 -43.75
CA ARG A 473 -9.53 4.18 -45.00
C ARG A 473 -10.69 4.38 -45.98
N VAL A 474 -11.93 4.28 -45.54
CA VAL A 474 -13.12 4.37 -46.42
C VAL A 474 -13.40 5.83 -46.84
N ILE A 475 -13.30 6.81 -45.95
CA ILE A 475 -13.46 8.23 -46.30
C ILE A 475 -12.48 8.63 -47.41
N ASN A 476 -11.31 8.04 -47.43
CA ASN A 476 -10.30 8.35 -48.45
C ASN A 476 -10.35 7.44 -49.69
N LYS A 477 -11.26 6.46 -49.76
CA LYS A 477 -11.36 5.50 -50.84
C LYS A 477 -11.73 6.12 -52.19
N ASP A 478 -12.41 7.26 -52.20
CA ASP A 478 -12.72 8.06 -53.39
C ASP A 478 -11.48 8.68 -54.07
N LYS A 479 -10.31 8.64 -53.40
CA LYS A 479 -9.03 9.11 -53.93
C LYS A 479 -8.01 7.98 -53.81
N SER A 480 -7.97 7.03 -54.78
CA SER A 480 -7.03 5.90 -54.91
C SER A 480 -5.94 5.80 -53.81
N LEU A 481 -6.27 5.21 -52.67
CA LEU A 481 -5.34 5.20 -51.52
C LEU A 481 -4.26 4.14 -51.70
N SER A 482 -3.05 4.59 -51.88
CA SER A 482 -1.87 3.74 -51.80
C SER A 482 -1.71 3.16 -50.39
N LEU A 483 -1.20 1.95 -50.24
CA LEU A 483 -0.78 1.32 -48.97
C LEU A 483 0.01 2.27 -48.08
N LYS A 484 0.84 3.15 -48.69
CA LYS A 484 1.62 4.17 -48.02
C LYS A 484 0.77 5.14 -47.19
N LYS A 485 -0.40 5.58 -47.68
CA LYS A 485 -1.28 6.49 -46.96
C LYS A 485 -1.98 5.81 -45.77
N ILE A 486 -2.37 4.54 -45.93
CA ILE A 486 -2.98 3.76 -44.83
C ILE A 486 -1.96 3.53 -43.71
N ALA A 487 -0.74 3.16 -44.09
CA ALA A 487 0.37 3.06 -43.13
C ALA A 487 0.62 4.40 -42.45
N GLY A 488 0.65 5.52 -43.17
CA GLY A 488 0.81 6.84 -42.63
C GLY A 488 -0.25 7.17 -41.56
N PHE A 489 -1.54 6.95 -41.83
CA PHE A 489 -2.61 7.19 -40.85
C PHE A 489 -2.47 6.29 -39.61
N THR A 490 -2.09 5.02 -39.81
CA THR A 490 -1.89 4.10 -38.69
C THR A 490 -0.76 4.56 -37.79
N PHE A 491 0.38 4.93 -38.37
CA PHE A 491 1.52 5.44 -37.58
C PHE A 491 1.29 6.83 -36.99
N ILE A 492 0.59 7.74 -37.67
CA ILE A 492 0.22 9.05 -37.10
C ILE A 492 -0.70 8.84 -35.88
N SER A 493 -1.73 7.99 -35.99
CA SER A 493 -2.61 7.71 -34.86
C SER A 493 -1.88 7.02 -33.70
N ALA A 494 -0.96 6.09 -34.00
CA ALA A 494 -0.10 5.47 -32.99
C ALA A 494 0.83 6.51 -32.34
N ALA A 495 1.41 7.42 -33.11
CA ALA A 495 2.25 8.50 -32.60
C ALA A 495 1.47 9.45 -31.67
N ILE A 496 0.23 9.78 -32.00
CA ILE A 496 -0.64 10.60 -31.14
C ILE A 496 -0.91 9.88 -29.82
N ILE A 497 -1.30 8.61 -29.84
CA ILE A 497 -1.54 7.82 -28.62
C ILE A 497 -0.25 7.74 -27.80
N ALA A 498 0.87 7.46 -28.43
CA ALA A 498 2.18 7.39 -27.79
C ALA A 498 2.59 8.73 -27.16
N ALA A 499 2.36 9.85 -27.85
CA ALA A 499 2.61 11.19 -27.34
C ALA A 499 1.76 11.50 -26.09
N VAL A 500 0.48 11.10 -26.07
CA VAL A 500 -0.40 11.25 -24.90
C VAL A 500 0.12 10.42 -23.73
N ILE A 501 0.53 9.17 -23.96
CA ILE A 501 1.12 8.30 -22.91
C ILE A 501 2.40 8.94 -22.35
N THR A 502 3.28 9.44 -23.23
CA THR A 502 4.56 10.07 -22.83
C THR A 502 4.32 11.37 -22.06
N LEU A 503 3.40 12.22 -22.52
CA LEU A 503 3.03 13.46 -21.83
C LEU A 503 2.46 13.16 -20.44
N PHE A 504 1.58 12.17 -20.33
CA PHE A 504 1.01 11.76 -19.07
C PHE A 504 2.08 11.23 -18.11
N ALA A 505 3.01 10.40 -18.60
CA ALA A 505 4.13 9.89 -17.81
C ALA A 505 5.05 11.03 -17.34
N PHE A 506 5.35 12.00 -18.21
CA PHE A 506 6.16 13.16 -17.86
C PHE A 506 5.48 14.00 -16.77
N LEU A 507 4.21 14.36 -16.95
CA LEU A 507 3.46 15.12 -15.96
C LEU A 507 3.39 14.37 -14.61
N THR A 508 3.16 13.07 -14.63
CA THR A 508 3.12 12.24 -13.43
C THR A 508 4.48 12.20 -12.72
N THR A 509 5.57 12.08 -13.49
CA THR A 509 6.92 12.08 -12.93
C THR A 509 7.27 13.41 -12.28
N GLU A 510 7.06 14.52 -12.98
CA GLU A 510 7.43 15.85 -12.50
C GLU A 510 6.55 16.33 -11.33
N PHE A 511 5.23 16.21 -11.46
CA PHE A 511 4.30 16.79 -10.48
C PHE A 511 3.95 15.88 -9.32
N VAL A 512 4.09 14.59 -9.47
CA VAL A 512 3.68 13.62 -8.43
C VAL A 512 4.86 12.85 -7.89
N TYR A 513 5.58 12.12 -8.74
CA TYR A 513 6.64 11.22 -8.31
C TYR A 513 7.83 11.97 -7.71
N ASN A 514 8.40 12.95 -8.43
CA ASN A 514 9.55 13.71 -7.94
C ASN A 514 9.23 14.50 -6.68
N LYS A 515 8.01 15.07 -6.59
CA LYS A 515 7.58 15.80 -5.39
C LYS A 515 7.44 14.90 -4.15
N LYS A 516 7.02 13.63 -4.32
CA LYS A 516 6.89 12.67 -3.21
C LYS A 516 8.19 11.99 -2.81
N HIS A 517 9.11 11.78 -3.78
CA HIS A 517 10.35 11.04 -3.57
C HIS A 517 11.59 11.93 -3.54
N GLY A 518 11.41 13.24 -3.60
CA GLY A 518 12.48 14.24 -3.48
C GLY A 518 12.97 14.45 -2.04
N PHE A 519 12.85 13.46 -1.16
CA PHE A 519 13.53 13.48 0.13
C PHE A 519 15.03 13.35 -0.14
N GLU A 520 15.78 14.33 0.31
CA GLU A 520 17.23 14.23 0.37
C GLU A 520 17.56 12.99 1.21
N LYS A 521 18.23 12.01 0.59
CA LYS A 521 18.75 10.87 1.34
C LYS A 521 19.75 11.44 2.34
N PRO A 522 19.69 11.02 3.61
CA PRO A 522 20.67 11.45 4.58
C PRO A 522 22.07 11.07 4.06
N GLN A 523 23.02 11.99 4.16
CA GLN A 523 24.39 11.70 3.79
C GLN A 523 25.00 10.79 4.87
N ILE A 524 25.51 9.63 4.46
CA ILE A 524 26.20 8.70 5.35
C ILE A 524 27.69 8.90 5.14
N LEU A 525 28.37 9.36 6.19
CA LEU A 525 29.82 9.50 6.21
C LEU A 525 30.41 8.14 6.64
N GLU A 526 31.16 7.52 5.76
CA GLU A 526 31.72 6.16 5.98
C GLU A 526 32.98 6.12 6.88
N ASP A 527 33.59 7.27 7.22
CA ASP A 527 34.78 7.33 8.10
C ASP A 527 34.59 8.32 9.25
N SER A 528 34.37 7.80 10.46
CA SER A 528 34.53 8.60 11.67
C SER A 528 36.00 8.62 12.10
N THR A 529 36.52 9.77 12.41
CA THR A 529 37.89 9.95 12.93
C THR A 529 38.06 9.40 14.36
N GLU A 530 37.00 9.16 15.09
CA GLU A 530 36.98 8.60 16.44
C GLU A 530 36.20 7.28 16.48
N LYS A 531 36.80 6.23 17.06
CA LYS A 531 36.08 4.96 17.32
C LYS A 531 35.10 5.14 18.48
N ASN A 532 33.81 5.06 18.17
CA ASN A 532 32.73 5.09 19.15
C ASN A 532 32.19 3.70 19.47
N LEU A 533 32.25 2.74 18.53
CA LEU A 533 31.71 1.39 18.66
C LEU A 533 32.74 0.38 19.12
N PHE A 534 32.46 -0.33 20.20
CA PHE A 534 33.26 -1.40 20.75
C PHE A 534 32.43 -2.67 20.89
N CYS A 535 32.87 -3.76 20.29
CA CYS A 535 32.18 -5.04 20.32
C CYS A 535 33.08 -6.12 20.83
N LYS A 536 32.58 -7.01 21.70
CA LYS A 536 33.32 -8.15 22.23
C LYS A 536 32.41 -9.37 22.32
N ILE A 537 32.88 -10.52 21.84
CA ILE A 537 32.15 -11.79 21.91
C ILE A 537 32.80 -12.66 22.97
N PHE A 538 31.97 -13.26 23.82
CA PHE A 538 32.31 -14.31 24.76
C PHE A 538 31.60 -15.58 24.33
N ASN A 539 32.32 -16.67 24.19
CA ASN A 539 31.77 -17.95 23.78
C ASN A 539 31.80 -18.92 24.95
N ASP A 540 30.73 -19.68 25.12
CA ASP A 540 30.63 -20.80 26.05
C ASP A 540 30.25 -22.04 25.24
N ASP A 541 31.14 -23.03 25.22
CA ASP A 541 31.03 -24.21 24.38
C ASP A 541 30.40 -25.36 25.16
N SER A 542 29.16 -25.72 24.82
CA SER A 542 28.54 -26.97 25.22
C SER A 542 28.88 -28.10 24.23
N SER A 543 28.39 -29.32 24.46
CA SER A 543 28.79 -30.51 23.67
C SER A 543 28.51 -30.39 22.15
N MET A 544 27.40 -29.77 21.74
CA MET A 544 27.02 -29.62 20.33
C MET A 544 26.80 -28.17 19.92
N LEU A 545 26.42 -27.30 20.85
CA LEU A 545 26.09 -25.91 20.60
C LEU A 545 27.14 -24.99 21.21
N ARG A 546 27.28 -23.84 20.59
CA ARG A 546 28.06 -22.71 21.10
C ARG A 546 27.10 -21.62 21.50
N SER A 547 27.01 -21.32 22.80
CA SER A 547 26.35 -20.12 23.30
C SER A 547 27.31 -18.95 23.22
N SER A 548 26.90 -17.87 22.59
CA SER A 548 27.71 -16.67 22.39
C SER A 548 27.00 -15.47 23.01
N ARG A 549 27.77 -14.64 23.71
CA ARG A 549 27.28 -13.36 24.25
C ARG A 549 28.06 -12.24 23.60
N LEU A 550 27.38 -11.44 22.78
CA LEU A 550 27.91 -10.27 22.11
C LEU A 550 27.66 -9.04 22.97
N LYS A 551 28.72 -8.47 23.56
CA LYS A 551 28.62 -7.18 24.24
C LYS A 551 28.89 -6.05 23.27
N ILE A 552 27.97 -5.10 23.20
CA ILE A 552 28.05 -3.91 22.37
C ILE A 552 28.12 -2.70 23.30
N LYS A 553 29.14 -1.89 23.14
CA LYS A 553 29.33 -0.66 23.89
C LYS A 553 29.59 0.50 22.95
N SER A 554 28.86 1.60 23.16
CA SER A 554 29.03 2.81 22.39
C SER A 554 29.38 4.00 23.30
N LYS A 555 30.30 4.86 22.86
CA LYS A 555 30.61 6.12 23.58
C LYS A 555 29.51 7.18 23.41
N LYS A 556 28.92 7.25 22.21
CA LYS A 556 27.82 8.16 21.88
C LYS A 556 26.52 7.37 21.78
N GLN A 557 25.39 8.01 21.99
CA GLN A 557 24.08 7.42 21.73
C GLN A 557 23.96 7.09 20.25
N ALA A 558 23.82 5.82 19.91
CA ALA A 558 23.51 5.42 18.54
C ALA A 558 22.05 5.72 18.21
N VAL A 559 21.78 6.18 17.00
CA VAL A 559 20.42 6.31 16.48
C VAL A 559 19.90 4.92 16.10
N ARG A 560 20.78 4.10 15.51
CA ARG A 560 20.46 2.75 15.08
C ARG A 560 21.67 1.85 15.24
N CYS A 561 21.40 0.61 15.61
CA CYS A 561 22.39 -0.46 15.61
C CYS A 561 21.81 -1.66 14.87
N SER A 562 22.53 -2.23 13.93
CA SER A 562 22.18 -3.48 13.26
C SER A 562 23.25 -4.52 13.53
N VAL A 563 22.82 -5.75 13.81
CA VAL A 563 23.71 -6.89 14.01
C VAL A 563 23.36 -7.97 13.03
N ASN A 564 24.31 -8.35 12.21
CA ASN A 564 24.18 -9.37 11.19
C ASN A 564 25.15 -10.51 11.44
N ILE A 565 24.65 -11.75 11.44
CA ILE A 565 25.48 -12.95 11.54
C ILE A 565 25.40 -13.70 10.22
N SER A 566 26.54 -13.81 9.53
CA SER A 566 26.67 -14.57 8.29
C SER A 566 27.41 -15.88 8.51
N SER A 567 26.93 -16.96 7.89
CA SER A 567 27.52 -18.29 7.94
C SER A 567 27.69 -18.85 6.53
N GLY A 568 28.71 -19.67 6.33
CA GLY A 568 28.88 -20.43 5.08
C GLY A 568 27.85 -21.54 4.89
N GLN A 569 27.13 -21.92 5.95
CA GLN A 569 26.09 -22.97 5.96
C GLN A 569 24.73 -22.38 6.25
N ASN A 570 23.67 -23.16 6.04
CA ASN A 570 22.31 -22.78 6.42
C ASN A 570 22.17 -22.73 7.95
N THR A 571 21.20 -21.94 8.47
CA THR A 571 20.95 -21.76 9.91
C THR A 571 22.12 -21.10 10.68
N PRO A 572 22.36 -19.79 10.45
CA PRO A 572 23.45 -19.06 11.12
C PRO A 572 23.23 -18.90 12.63
N VAL A 573 22.00 -18.91 13.09
CA VAL A 573 21.56 -18.79 14.48
C VAL A 573 20.45 -19.79 14.73
N LEU A 574 20.48 -20.47 15.85
CA LEU A 574 19.46 -21.46 16.28
C LEU A 574 18.47 -20.85 17.28
N ASP A 575 18.97 -20.03 18.18
CA ASP A 575 18.18 -19.38 19.24
C ASP A 575 18.84 -18.06 19.64
N SER A 576 18.04 -17.10 20.10
CA SER A 576 18.52 -15.81 20.61
C SER A 576 17.50 -15.15 21.54
N ASN A 577 18.01 -14.30 22.44
CA ASN A 577 17.18 -13.42 23.26
C ASN A 577 16.54 -12.25 22.48
N TYR A 578 17.02 -11.95 21.26
CA TYR A 578 16.39 -10.99 20.34
C TYR A 578 15.74 -11.73 19.18
N SER A 579 14.63 -11.18 18.69
CA SER A 579 14.04 -11.64 17.43
C SER A 579 14.98 -11.37 16.26
N TYR A 580 15.03 -12.28 15.30
CA TYR A 580 15.89 -12.16 14.12
C TYR A 580 15.19 -12.66 12.85
N LEU A 581 15.61 -12.13 11.71
CA LEU A 581 15.16 -12.56 10.39
C LEU A 581 16.27 -13.32 9.68
N VAL A 582 15.92 -14.46 9.09
CA VAL A 582 16.86 -15.25 8.29
C VAL A 582 16.74 -14.84 6.83
N LEU A 583 17.84 -14.38 6.26
CA LEU A 583 17.95 -13.85 4.90
C LEU A 583 18.93 -14.68 4.04
N ASN A 584 18.99 -14.39 2.73
CA ASN A 584 19.96 -14.95 1.79
C ASN A 584 20.01 -16.49 1.77
N ASN A 585 18.88 -17.12 1.52
CA ASN A 585 18.75 -18.59 1.49
C ASN A 585 19.24 -19.25 2.80
N SER A 586 18.86 -18.68 3.91
CA SER A 586 19.16 -19.15 5.26
C SER A 586 20.64 -19.04 5.69
N LYS A 587 21.43 -18.17 5.06
CA LYS A 587 22.87 -17.99 5.37
C LYS A 587 23.18 -16.80 6.27
N THR A 588 22.25 -15.87 6.42
CA THR A 588 22.42 -14.67 7.25
C THR A 588 21.26 -14.51 8.20
N ALA A 589 21.55 -14.15 9.45
CA ALA A 589 20.56 -13.74 10.44
C ALA A 589 20.76 -12.25 10.75
N ASP A 590 19.69 -11.49 10.68
CA ASP A 590 19.63 -10.05 10.97
C ASP A 590 18.79 -9.82 12.20
N PHE A 591 19.35 -9.21 13.25
CA PHE A 591 18.71 -9.05 14.55
C PHE A 591 17.85 -7.79 14.58
N ASN A 592 16.65 -7.93 15.12
CA ASN A 592 15.75 -6.81 15.32
C ASN A 592 16.10 -6.07 16.62
N ILE A 593 16.94 -5.05 16.51
CA ILE A 593 17.34 -4.19 17.61
C ILE A 593 16.53 -2.89 17.51
N PRO A 594 15.82 -2.48 18.58
CA PRO A 594 15.11 -1.21 18.59
C PRO A 594 16.02 -0.01 18.30
N ASP A 595 15.51 1.00 17.61
CA ASP A 595 16.23 2.25 17.39
C ASP A 595 16.50 2.95 18.73
N PHE A 596 17.52 3.81 18.77
CA PHE A 596 18.04 4.43 19.98
C PHE A 596 18.40 3.40 21.08
N PRO A 597 19.18 2.35 20.75
CA PRO A 597 19.58 1.35 21.73
C PRO A 597 20.40 2.00 22.84
N PRO A 598 20.41 1.44 24.06
CA PRO A 598 21.28 1.93 25.13
C PRO A 598 22.75 1.86 24.72
N GLN A 599 23.60 2.67 25.38
CA GLN A 599 25.04 2.72 25.08
C GLN A 599 25.75 1.40 25.36
N ASN A 600 25.19 0.54 26.24
CA ASN A 600 25.69 -0.78 26.54
C ASN A 600 24.54 -1.77 26.53
N PHE A 601 24.63 -2.81 25.71
CA PHE A 601 23.67 -3.89 25.70
C PHE A 601 24.31 -5.20 25.23
N GLU A 602 23.64 -6.31 25.49
CA GLU A 602 24.17 -7.65 25.21
C GLU A 602 23.15 -8.45 24.40
N ILE A 603 23.64 -9.16 23.38
CA ILE A 603 22.86 -10.10 22.58
C ILE A 603 23.39 -11.49 22.88
N GLU A 604 22.49 -12.37 23.33
CA GLU A 604 22.78 -13.78 23.55
C GLU A 604 22.21 -14.58 22.38
N PHE A 605 23.01 -15.47 21.81
CA PHE A 605 22.59 -16.32 20.71
C PHE A 605 23.32 -17.66 20.72
N SER A 606 22.64 -18.69 20.24
CA SER A 606 23.18 -20.05 20.11
C SER A 606 23.40 -20.42 18.66
N THR A 607 24.51 -21.11 18.40
CA THR A 607 24.92 -21.50 17.05
C THR A 607 25.51 -22.90 17.06
N GLU A 608 25.62 -23.55 15.88
CA GLU A 608 26.38 -24.78 15.74
C GLU A 608 27.86 -24.54 15.95
N LYS A 609 28.53 -25.44 16.69
CA LYS A 609 29.93 -25.33 17.09
C LYS A 609 30.92 -25.41 15.91
N ASN A 610 30.60 -26.25 14.93
CA ASN A 610 31.51 -26.58 13.82
C ASN A 610 31.50 -25.56 12.66
N THR A 611 30.71 -24.48 12.74
CA THR A 611 30.57 -23.51 11.65
C THR A 611 31.27 -22.20 11.96
N SER A 612 32.11 -21.75 11.04
CA SER A 612 32.71 -20.40 11.11
C SER A 612 31.68 -19.35 10.75
N LYS A 613 31.70 -18.24 11.45
CA LYS A 613 30.72 -17.13 11.30
C LYS A 613 31.39 -15.78 11.35
N ILE A 614 30.80 -14.83 10.67
CA ILE A 614 31.18 -13.43 10.75
C ILE A 614 30.00 -12.68 11.40
N VAL A 615 30.27 -12.06 12.53
CA VAL A 615 29.36 -11.18 13.23
C VAL A 615 29.71 -9.75 12.86
N THR A 616 28.80 -9.05 12.19
CA THR A 616 28.97 -7.67 11.76
C THR A 616 28.02 -6.79 12.53
N VAL A 617 28.56 -5.83 13.26
CA VAL A 617 27.81 -4.82 14.00
C VAL A 617 28.00 -3.48 13.31
N THR A 618 26.90 -2.83 12.93
CA THR A 618 26.92 -1.51 12.30
C THR A 618 26.10 -0.56 13.12
N SER A 619 26.68 0.55 13.54
CA SER A 619 26.00 1.61 14.29
C SER A 619 26.05 2.93 13.54
N TYR A 620 24.97 3.70 13.67
CA TYR A 620 24.80 5.01 13.07
C TYR A 620 24.67 6.07 14.18
N TYR A 621 25.41 7.15 14.05
CA TYR A 621 25.45 8.25 15.00
C TYR A 621 25.07 9.56 14.31
N THR A 622 24.35 10.44 15.00
CA THR A 622 24.07 11.79 14.47
C THR A 622 25.33 12.65 14.51
N THR A 623 25.58 13.40 13.46
CA THR A 623 26.54 14.50 13.42
C THR A 623 25.92 15.79 13.97
N GLU A 624 26.70 16.87 14.04
CA GLU A 624 26.18 18.21 14.37
C GLU A 624 25.11 18.68 13.35
N ASN A 625 25.23 18.24 12.09
CA ASN A 625 24.20 18.42 11.07
C ASN A 625 23.17 17.31 11.14
N GLN A 626 21.94 17.60 11.50
CA GLN A 626 20.84 16.63 11.70
C GLN A 626 20.53 15.74 10.47
N ASN A 627 21.03 16.06 9.29
CA ASN A 627 20.84 15.29 8.04
C ASN A 627 22.03 14.41 7.66
N GLU A 628 23.08 14.37 8.50
CA GLU A 628 24.28 13.59 8.26
C GLU A 628 24.44 12.55 9.36
N PHE A 629 24.83 11.32 9.01
CA PHE A 629 25.07 10.23 9.94
C PHE A 629 26.48 9.69 9.75
N GLU A 630 27.18 9.50 10.86
CA GLU A 630 28.42 8.73 10.91
C GLU A 630 28.09 7.24 11.02
N LYS A 631 28.68 6.41 10.16
CA LYS A 631 28.52 4.97 10.18
C LYS A 631 29.79 4.31 10.66
N GLU A 632 29.71 3.48 11.68
CA GLU A 632 30.81 2.64 12.14
C GLU A 632 30.44 1.17 12.03
N THR A 633 31.36 0.35 11.52
CA THR A 633 31.15 -1.08 11.36
C THR A 633 32.30 -1.86 12.00
N VAL A 634 31.94 -2.84 12.81
CA VAL A 634 32.88 -3.78 13.45
C VAL A 634 32.52 -5.19 13.02
N SER A 635 33.48 -5.93 12.44
CA SER A 635 33.28 -7.32 12.05
C SER A 635 34.19 -8.23 12.93
N ILE A 636 33.58 -9.26 13.52
CA ILE A 636 34.25 -10.23 14.39
C ILE A 636 34.13 -11.61 13.75
N PHE A 637 35.26 -12.25 13.54
CA PHE A 637 35.30 -13.62 13.03
C PHE A 637 35.25 -14.61 14.19
N VAL A 638 34.29 -15.52 14.16
CA VAL A 638 34.19 -16.64 15.13
C VAL A 638 34.54 -17.92 14.37
N SER A 639 35.67 -18.51 14.71
CA SER A 639 36.12 -19.76 14.09
C SER A 639 35.28 -20.94 14.55
N GLY A 640 34.85 -21.79 13.61
CA GLY A 640 34.34 -23.12 13.94
C GLY A 640 35.45 -24.05 14.41
N ASP A 641 35.14 -24.93 15.34
CA ASP A 641 36.08 -26.00 15.71
C ASP A 641 36.21 -26.96 14.52
N LYS A 642 37.45 -27.26 14.12
CA LYS A 642 37.68 -28.33 13.14
C LYS A 642 37.23 -29.64 13.79
N ALA A 643 36.30 -30.35 13.16
CA ALA A 643 36.00 -31.73 13.55
C ALA A 643 37.34 -32.51 13.55
N LYS A 644 37.73 -32.98 14.73
CA LYS A 644 38.86 -33.92 14.87
C LYS A 644 38.46 -35.27 14.34
#